data_f8292a88961cb436eebeb2a399882be5
#
_entry.id   f8292a88961cb436eebeb2a399882be5
#
_cell.length_a   1.000
_cell.length_b   1.000
_cell.length_c   1.000
_cell.angle_alpha   90.00
_cell.angle_beta   90.00
_cell.angle_gamma   90.00
#
_symmetry.space_group_name_H-M   'P 1'
#
loop_
_entity.id
_entity.type
_entity.pdbx_description
1 polymer ?
#
loop_
_entity_poly.entity_id
_entity_poly.type
_entity_poly.pdbx_seq_one_letter_code
_entity_poly.pdbx_strand_id
1 'polypeptide(L)'
;ELDTIYFRTGITVLILLLFVALITRNMRYLFLIVTGLTVNIAVAAILYYALGLEIQLYSLAGITISLNLVIDNIIVMTDHILRRRNLKAFMSVLAATLTTVGALVIIFFLDEKIRLNLQDFAAVVIVNLGISLLVALFFVPPLIEKIGLAAGRPRRARMWVKRGAVHFTRFYRGMIVLLCRYRAIAFILLVLGFGLPVFMLPNKIEDAEAKGGWAEWYNKVFDNTIYREDIKPIVDKALGGSLRLFVEKVYDGSYFNRDESEVVLSVNATLPNGSTLEQMNVLIKRMETYLSEFKEIRQFQTSVYNARRASIQVYFKKEHSHTGFPYVLKSNVISKSLSLGGGSWSVYGLQDQGFSNDVRESAGSFRVKMYGYNYDELEYWAEEMKKQLLAHRRIKEVTINSEFSWWKDDYTEFYLEFDKRKMAKENLTAHGLFAVLRPVFMRNQLAGSIIYNNSLEYLRLSSIQSSDYDVWAFMTAPFVVNGKQYKLSDFAVMAKGQAPKQVAKENQQYRLCLQYEYIGSSEQGRKLLEKDIELLKKRLPMGYTVQNENAYWNWGKDDNSQYLLLLVVISIIFFISAILFNSLSQPLAIIFVIPVSYIGVFLTFYLFGLNFDQGGFASFVLLCGITVNASIYILNEYNAIRRNSPRLSPLRAYTKAWNVKIIPIFLTVMSTILGFVPFMIGDKTPFWFPLAAGTIGGLVMSVIGIFIYLPVLSVSGIIRKGLDREKKLDESHENH
;
A
#
# COMPACT_ATOMS: atom_id res chain seq x y z
N GLU A 1 -13.58 -10.65 14.06
CA GLU A 1 -13.44 -10.47 12.59
C GLU A 1 -13.93 -11.68 11.80
N LEU A 2 -13.58 -12.92 12.15
CA LEU A 2 -14.05 -14.13 11.46
C LEU A 2 -15.59 -14.22 11.43
N ASP A 3 -16.26 -14.01 12.58
CA ASP A 3 -17.73 -14.01 12.64
C ASP A 3 -18.35 -12.94 11.74
N THR A 4 -17.72 -11.79 11.66
CA THR A 4 -18.16 -10.70 10.79
C THR A 4 -18.09 -11.10 9.30
N ILE A 5 -17.04 -11.84 8.89
CA ILE A 5 -16.91 -12.30 7.52
C ILE A 5 -17.90 -13.41 7.21
N TYR A 6 -18.12 -14.37 8.10
CA TYR A 6 -19.16 -15.38 7.92
C TYR A 6 -20.54 -14.74 7.78
N PHE A 7 -20.85 -13.76 8.58
CA PHE A 7 -22.12 -13.00 8.49
C PHE A 7 -22.23 -12.26 7.15
N ARG A 8 -21.16 -11.56 6.72
CA ARG A 8 -21.13 -10.88 5.42
C ARG A 8 -21.24 -11.85 4.25
N THR A 9 -20.61 -13.02 4.32
CA THR A 9 -20.72 -14.08 3.31
C THR A 9 -22.14 -14.60 3.21
N GLY A 10 -22.78 -14.88 4.34
CA GLY A 10 -24.18 -15.30 4.40
C GLY A 10 -25.13 -14.26 3.79
N ILE A 11 -24.97 -13.00 4.14
CA ILE A 11 -25.73 -11.89 3.56
C ILE A 11 -25.48 -11.77 2.06
N THR A 12 -24.24 -11.89 1.59
CA THR A 12 -23.90 -11.84 0.17
C THR A 12 -24.65 -12.92 -0.61
N VAL A 13 -24.58 -14.16 -0.16
CA VAL A 13 -25.30 -15.29 -0.81
C VAL A 13 -26.80 -15.04 -0.81
N LEU A 14 -27.36 -14.58 0.32
CA LEU A 14 -28.79 -14.29 0.41
C LEU A 14 -29.22 -13.17 -0.55
N ILE A 15 -28.49 -12.07 -0.61
CA ILE A 15 -28.78 -10.95 -1.52
C ILE A 15 -28.72 -11.42 -2.98
N LEU A 16 -27.70 -12.20 -3.32
CA LEU A 16 -27.53 -12.74 -4.67
C LEU A 16 -28.69 -13.65 -5.08
N LEU A 17 -29.05 -14.60 -4.23
CA LEU A 17 -30.14 -15.52 -4.51
C LEU A 17 -31.49 -14.78 -4.61
N LEU A 18 -31.73 -13.82 -3.72
CA LEU A 18 -32.92 -12.97 -3.75
C LEU A 18 -32.98 -12.13 -5.04
N PHE A 19 -31.86 -11.53 -5.44
CA PHE A 19 -31.76 -10.75 -6.67
C PHE A 19 -32.06 -11.61 -7.92
N VAL A 20 -31.42 -12.78 -8.01
CA VAL A 20 -31.69 -13.72 -9.10
C VAL A 20 -33.13 -14.19 -9.12
N ALA A 21 -33.71 -14.53 -7.97
CA ALA A 21 -35.11 -14.94 -7.84
C ALA A 21 -36.08 -13.84 -8.30
N LEU A 22 -35.82 -12.59 -7.88
CA LEU A 22 -36.67 -11.43 -8.22
C LEU A 22 -36.67 -11.14 -9.72
N ILE A 23 -35.52 -11.25 -10.39
CA ILE A 23 -35.43 -10.94 -11.82
C ILE A 23 -35.92 -12.08 -12.68
N THR A 24 -35.47 -13.29 -12.41
CA THR A 24 -35.82 -14.44 -13.26
C THR A 24 -37.24 -14.93 -13.01
N ARG A 25 -37.77 -14.75 -11.78
CA ARG A 25 -39.09 -15.22 -11.34
C ARG A 25 -39.37 -16.69 -11.71
N ASN A 26 -38.31 -17.51 -11.77
CA ASN A 26 -38.38 -18.91 -12.14
C ASN A 26 -37.58 -19.74 -11.12
N MET A 27 -38.31 -20.52 -10.30
CA MET A 27 -37.69 -21.33 -9.24
C MET A 27 -36.73 -22.41 -9.81
N ARG A 28 -36.98 -22.92 -11.04
CA ARG A 28 -36.08 -23.88 -11.68
C ARG A 28 -34.75 -23.24 -12.05
N TYR A 29 -34.77 -21.99 -12.46
CA TYR A 29 -33.55 -21.23 -12.75
C TYR A 29 -32.75 -20.94 -11.48
N LEU A 30 -33.44 -20.57 -10.40
CA LEU A 30 -32.83 -20.37 -9.09
C LEU A 30 -32.19 -21.68 -8.60
N PHE A 31 -32.91 -22.81 -8.69
CA PHE A 31 -32.39 -24.12 -8.30
C PHE A 31 -31.11 -24.48 -9.08
N LEU A 32 -31.06 -24.19 -10.39
CA LEU A 32 -29.88 -24.42 -11.23
C LEU A 32 -28.67 -23.61 -10.71
N ILE A 33 -28.86 -22.33 -10.36
CA ILE A 33 -27.79 -21.49 -9.83
C ILE A 33 -27.32 -21.98 -8.47
N VAL A 34 -28.23 -22.26 -7.56
CA VAL A 34 -27.90 -22.77 -6.21
C VAL A 34 -27.10 -24.08 -6.32
N THR A 35 -27.57 -25.01 -7.14
CA THR A 35 -26.91 -26.32 -7.33
C THR A 35 -25.52 -26.11 -7.97
N GLY A 36 -25.41 -25.23 -8.97
CA GLY A 36 -24.12 -24.90 -9.60
C GLY A 36 -23.12 -24.27 -8.63
N LEU A 37 -23.57 -23.36 -7.75
CA LEU A 37 -22.74 -22.78 -6.70
C LEU A 37 -22.29 -23.84 -5.69
N THR A 38 -23.20 -24.68 -5.22
CA THR A 38 -22.88 -25.75 -4.26
C THR A 38 -21.84 -26.71 -4.82
N VAL A 39 -21.99 -27.13 -6.07
CA VAL A 39 -21.01 -27.99 -6.76
C VAL A 39 -19.67 -27.29 -6.90
N ASN A 40 -19.69 -25.99 -7.27
CA ASN A 40 -18.46 -25.22 -7.38
C ASN A 40 -17.70 -25.17 -6.03
N ILE A 41 -18.37 -24.83 -4.94
CA ILE A 41 -17.77 -24.78 -3.61
C ILE A 41 -17.26 -26.16 -3.16
N ALA A 42 -18.05 -27.22 -3.40
CA ALA A 42 -17.66 -28.57 -3.02
C ALA A 42 -16.38 -29.03 -3.74
N VAL A 43 -16.28 -28.79 -5.06
CA VAL A 43 -15.07 -29.10 -5.83
C VAL A 43 -13.92 -28.21 -5.44
N ALA A 44 -14.20 -26.91 -5.17
CA ALA A 44 -13.17 -25.96 -4.70
C ALA A 44 -12.57 -26.40 -3.37
N ALA A 45 -13.38 -26.83 -2.41
CA ALA A 45 -12.89 -27.33 -1.10
C ALA A 45 -11.92 -28.51 -1.26
N ILE A 46 -12.18 -29.42 -2.19
CA ILE A 46 -11.26 -30.53 -2.50
C ILE A 46 -9.93 -29.99 -3.04
N LEU A 47 -9.98 -29.01 -3.94
CA LEU A 47 -8.76 -28.43 -4.51
C LEU A 47 -7.99 -27.57 -3.50
N TYR A 48 -8.67 -26.87 -2.59
CA TYR A 48 -7.98 -26.14 -1.50
C TYR A 48 -7.19 -27.09 -0.63
N TYR A 49 -7.79 -28.24 -0.27
CA TYR A 49 -7.10 -29.26 0.50
C TYR A 49 -5.91 -29.86 -0.28
N ALA A 50 -6.11 -30.18 -1.56
CA ALA A 50 -5.05 -30.76 -2.42
C ALA A 50 -3.87 -29.80 -2.66
N LEU A 51 -4.13 -28.50 -2.71
CA LEU A 51 -3.12 -27.46 -2.94
C LEU A 51 -2.50 -26.93 -1.63
N GLY A 52 -2.98 -27.39 -0.45
CA GLY A 52 -2.51 -26.92 0.84
C GLY A 52 -2.81 -25.44 1.11
N LEU A 53 -3.91 -24.90 0.55
CA LEU A 53 -4.29 -23.52 0.78
C LEU A 53 -4.87 -23.34 2.18
N GLU A 54 -4.30 -22.44 2.94
CA GLU A 54 -4.79 -22.11 4.27
C GLU A 54 -6.03 -21.21 4.20
N ILE A 55 -7.06 -21.56 4.97
CA ILE A 55 -8.28 -20.77 5.05
C ILE A 55 -8.08 -19.67 6.11
N GLN A 56 -7.58 -18.54 5.68
CA GLN A 56 -7.36 -17.33 6.46
C GLN A 56 -8.45 -16.29 6.18
N LEU A 57 -8.36 -15.13 6.85
CA LEU A 57 -9.28 -14.00 6.68
C LEU A 57 -9.42 -13.55 5.21
N TYR A 58 -8.28 -13.43 4.50
CA TYR A 58 -8.23 -12.99 3.10
C TYR A 58 -8.77 -14.07 2.14
N SER A 59 -8.49 -15.35 2.41
CA SER A 59 -9.02 -16.45 1.60
C SER A 59 -10.54 -16.60 1.74
N LEU A 60 -11.13 -16.43 2.93
CA LEU A 60 -12.58 -16.43 3.14
C LEU A 60 -13.29 -15.33 2.35
N ALA A 61 -12.72 -14.14 2.33
CA ALA A 61 -13.28 -13.06 1.54
C ALA A 61 -13.07 -13.30 0.04
N GLY A 62 -11.97 -13.93 -0.37
CA GLY A 62 -11.77 -14.42 -1.72
C GLY A 62 -12.85 -15.41 -2.15
N ILE A 63 -13.23 -16.34 -1.27
CA ILE A 63 -14.39 -17.23 -1.50
C ILE A 63 -15.65 -16.42 -1.75
N THR A 64 -15.95 -15.46 -0.86
CA THR A 64 -17.18 -14.65 -0.94
C THR A 64 -17.26 -13.86 -2.25
N ILE A 65 -16.16 -13.22 -2.66
CA ILE A 65 -16.09 -12.45 -3.89
C ILE A 65 -16.17 -13.37 -5.13
N SER A 66 -15.50 -14.52 -5.08
CA SER A 66 -15.51 -15.47 -6.18
C SER A 66 -16.90 -16.05 -6.46
N LEU A 67 -17.77 -16.20 -5.44
CA LEU A 67 -19.15 -16.64 -5.64
C LEU A 67 -19.90 -15.73 -6.62
N ASN A 68 -19.68 -14.42 -6.57
CA ASN A 68 -20.29 -13.48 -7.50
C ASN A 68 -19.81 -13.75 -8.95
N LEU A 69 -18.51 -13.99 -9.12
CA LEU A 69 -17.89 -14.22 -10.41
C LEU A 69 -18.27 -15.61 -10.99
N VAL A 70 -18.46 -16.60 -10.12
CA VAL A 70 -18.95 -17.94 -10.49
C VAL A 70 -20.36 -17.87 -11.07
N ILE A 71 -21.24 -17.08 -10.44
CA ILE A 71 -22.63 -16.88 -10.91
C ILE A 71 -22.64 -16.29 -12.32
N ASP A 72 -21.74 -15.39 -12.66
CA ASP A 72 -21.64 -14.77 -13.98
C ASP A 72 -21.46 -15.82 -15.08
N ASN A 73 -20.55 -16.77 -14.88
CA ASN A 73 -20.31 -17.84 -15.84
C ASN A 73 -21.54 -18.74 -16.04
N ILE A 74 -22.23 -19.07 -14.93
CA ILE A 74 -23.46 -19.88 -14.95
C ILE A 74 -24.58 -19.14 -15.69
N ILE A 75 -24.80 -17.85 -15.38
CA ILE A 75 -25.84 -17.03 -16.02
C ILE A 75 -25.64 -16.91 -17.51
N VAL A 76 -24.42 -16.54 -17.95
CA VAL A 76 -24.09 -16.31 -19.34
C VAL A 76 -24.25 -17.62 -20.16
N MET A 77 -23.76 -18.74 -19.62
CA MET A 77 -23.85 -20.03 -20.26
C MET A 77 -25.31 -20.52 -20.36
N THR A 78 -26.06 -20.39 -19.26
CA THR A 78 -27.48 -20.78 -19.20
C THR A 78 -28.31 -19.95 -20.16
N ASP A 79 -28.16 -18.61 -20.20
CA ASP A 79 -28.90 -17.75 -21.15
C ASP A 79 -28.61 -18.12 -22.58
N HIS A 80 -27.36 -18.44 -22.93
CA HIS A 80 -26.98 -18.83 -24.27
C HIS A 80 -27.57 -20.17 -24.67
N ILE A 81 -27.48 -21.19 -23.80
CA ILE A 81 -28.03 -22.53 -24.06
C ILE A 81 -29.56 -22.45 -24.24
N LEU A 82 -30.25 -21.71 -23.39
CA LEU A 82 -31.71 -21.54 -23.50
C LEU A 82 -32.14 -20.85 -24.80
N ARG A 83 -31.35 -19.88 -25.29
CA ARG A 83 -31.69 -19.13 -26.51
C ARG A 83 -31.27 -19.82 -27.81
N ARG A 84 -30.08 -20.45 -27.84
CA ARG A 84 -29.46 -20.94 -29.05
C ARG A 84 -29.26 -22.45 -29.11
N ARG A 85 -29.46 -23.16 -28.02
CA ARG A 85 -29.29 -24.60 -27.88
C ARG A 85 -27.94 -25.13 -28.40
N ASN A 86 -26.86 -24.36 -28.19
CA ASN A 86 -25.51 -24.75 -28.53
C ASN A 86 -24.52 -24.25 -27.48
N LEU A 87 -23.29 -24.80 -27.51
CA LEU A 87 -22.21 -24.48 -26.55
C LEU A 87 -21.22 -23.42 -27.07
N LYS A 88 -21.53 -22.70 -28.15
CA LYS A 88 -20.58 -21.75 -28.79
C LYS A 88 -20.22 -20.54 -27.88
N ALA A 89 -21.00 -20.28 -26.83
CA ALA A 89 -20.65 -19.25 -25.85
C ALA A 89 -19.46 -19.63 -24.97
N PHE A 90 -19.12 -20.92 -24.88
CA PHE A 90 -18.05 -21.40 -24.05
C PHE A 90 -16.73 -20.66 -24.32
N MET A 91 -16.35 -20.44 -25.58
CA MET A 91 -15.11 -19.73 -25.92
C MET A 91 -15.07 -18.29 -25.40
N SER A 92 -16.22 -17.62 -25.38
CA SER A 92 -16.26 -16.26 -24.78
C SER A 92 -16.26 -16.28 -23.27
N VAL A 93 -16.86 -17.29 -22.64
CA VAL A 93 -16.77 -17.46 -21.17
C VAL A 93 -15.36 -17.85 -20.77
N LEU A 94 -14.73 -18.77 -21.52
CA LEU A 94 -13.31 -19.15 -21.32
C LEU A 94 -12.40 -17.92 -21.40
N ALA A 95 -12.51 -17.11 -22.45
CA ALA A 95 -11.66 -15.94 -22.61
C ALA A 95 -11.91 -14.90 -21.48
N ALA A 96 -13.17 -14.65 -21.12
CA ALA A 96 -13.53 -13.77 -20.02
C ALA A 96 -12.95 -14.26 -18.68
N THR A 97 -13.03 -15.55 -18.41
CA THR A 97 -12.45 -16.15 -17.20
C THR A 97 -10.92 -16.08 -17.22
N LEU A 98 -10.28 -16.37 -18.35
CA LEU A 98 -8.83 -16.29 -18.50
C LEU A 98 -8.30 -14.86 -18.35
N THR A 99 -9.03 -13.84 -18.82
CA THR A 99 -8.63 -12.44 -18.61
C THR A 99 -8.70 -12.05 -17.14
N THR A 100 -9.71 -12.53 -16.41
CA THR A 100 -9.83 -12.28 -14.96
C THR A 100 -8.76 -13.04 -14.17
N VAL A 101 -8.49 -14.31 -14.52
CA VAL A 101 -7.40 -15.09 -13.92
C VAL A 101 -6.05 -14.45 -14.22
N GLY A 102 -5.81 -14.03 -15.47
CA GLY A 102 -4.58 -13.37 -15.88
C GLY A 102 -4.33 -12.05 -15.14
N ALA A 103 -5.39 -11.29 -14.84
CA ALA A 103 -5.28 -10.11 -14.01
C ALA A 103 -4.88 -10.45 -12.57
N LEU A 104 -5.45 -11.50 -11.98
CA LEU A 104 -5.17 -11.89 -10.61
C LEU A 104 -3.79 -12.54 -10.42
N VAL A 105 -3.28 -13.24 -11.43
CA VAL A 105 -1.94 -13.86 -11.40
C VAL A 105 -0.84 -12.82 -11.13
N ILE A 106 -1.05 -11.57 -11.51
CA ILE A 106 -0.08 -10.50 -11.26
C ILE A 106 0.20 -10.29 -9.77
N ILE A 107 -0.74 -10.63 -8.88
CA ILE A 107 -0.60 -10.49 -7.42
C ILE A 107 0.59 -11.29 -6.90
N PHE A 108 0.93 -12.41 -7.53
CA PHE A 108 2.09 -13.24 -7.15
C PHE A 108 3.44 -12.59 -7.49
N PHE A 109 3.45 -11.55 -8.30
CA PHE A 109 4.64 -10.80 -8.71
C PHE A 109 4.76 -9.44 -8.00
N LEU A 110 3.87 -9.12 -7.07
CA LEU A 110 3.93 -7.92 -6.25
C LEU A 110 5.00 -8.03 -5.17
N ASP A 111 5.36 -6.89 -4.58
CA ASP A 111 6.26 -6.82 -3.43
C ASP A 111 5.81 -7.72 -2.29
N GLU A 112 6.77 -8.24 -1.55
CA GLU A 112 6.55 -9.25 -0.51
C GLU A 112 5.48 -8.86 0.50
N LYS A 113 5.45 -7.59 0.94
CA LYS A 113 4.46 -7.08 1.90
C LYS A 113 3.02 -7.15 1.38
N ILE A 114 2.82 -6.82 0.11
CA ILE A 114 1.48 -6.82 -0.52
C ILE A 114 1.13 -8.24 -0.93
N ARG A 115 2.09 -8.99 -1.45
CA ARG A 115 1.93 -10.38 -1.89
C ARG A 115 1.47 -11.27 -0.76
N LEU A 116 2.10 -11.22 0.42
CA LEU A 116 1.75 -12.06 1.57
C LEU A 116 0.27 -11.94 1.97
N ASN A 117 -0.31 -10.76 1.87
CA ASN A 117 -1.71 -10.54 2.21
C ASN A 117 -2.68 -10.92 1.07
N LEU A 118 -2.28 -10.73 -0.18
CA LEU A 118 -3.17 -10.88 -1.31
C LEU A 118 -3.03 -12.22 -2.05
N GLN A 119 -1.95 -12.98 -1.85
CA GLN A 119 -1.72 -14.23 -2.59
C GLN A 119 -2.79 -15.28 -2.31
N ASP A 120 -3.20 -15.45 -1.04
CA ASP A 120 -4.22 -16.43 -0.67
C ASP A 120 -5.60 -16.02 -1.20
N PHE A 121 -5.90 -14.73 -1.16
CA PHE A 121 -7.09 -14.16 -1.81
C PHE A 121 -7.09 -14.47 -3.31
N ALA A 122 -6.00 -14.18 -4.02
CA ALA A 122 -5.89 -14.41 -5.45
C ALA A 122 -5.96 -15.90 -5.81
N ALA A 123 -5.24 -16.75 -5.07
CA ALA A 123 -5.23 -18.19 -5.30
C ALA A 123 -6.63 -18.80 -5.20
N VAL A 124 -7.38 -18.44 -4.16
CA VAL A 124 -8.75 -18.91 -3.95
C VAL A 124 -9.68 -18.45 -5.06
N VAL A 125 -9.60 -17.18 -5.47
CA VAL A 125 -10.43 -16.66 -6.57
C VAL A 125 -10.09 -17.33 -7.89
N ILE A 126 -8.81 -17.55 -8.20
CA ILE A 126 -8.35 -18.24 -9.42
C ILE A 126 -8.87 -19.69 -9.46
N VAL A 127 -8.76 -20.42 -8.36
CA VAL A 127 -9.27 -21.79 -8.26
C VAL A 127 -10.77 -21.83 -8.47
N ASN A 128 -11.54 -20.98 -7.80
CA ASN A 128 -12.98 -20.90 -7.97
C ASN A 128 -13.41 -20.56 -9.39
N LEU A 129 -12.74 -19.61 -10.03
CA LEU A 129 -13.00 -19.25 -11.42
C LEU A 129 -12.68 -20.40 -12.38
N GLY A 130 -11.57 -21.11 -12.18
CA GLY A 130 -11.21 -22.29 -12.97
C GLY A 130 -12.27 -23.38 -12.85
N ILE A 131 -12.72 -23.68 -11.64
CA ILE A 131 -13.78 -24.67 -11.39
C ILE A 131 -15.10 -24.20 -12.00
N SER A 132 -15.45 -22.92 -11.89
CA SER A 132 -16.69 -22.38 -12.42
C SER A 132 -16.81 -22.57 -13.94
N LEU A 133 -15.67 -22.52 -14.63
CA LEU A 133 -15.60 -22.79 -16.05
C LEU A 133 -15.95 -24.27 -16.36
N LEU A 134 -15.39 -25.19 -15.55
CA LEU A 134 -15.69 -26.63 -15.68
C LEU A 134 -17.15 -26.93 -15.35
N VAL A 135 -17.67 -26.32 -14.28
CA VAL A 135 -19.10 -26.44 -13.89
C VAL A 135 -20.01 -25.89 -15.00
N ALA A 136 -19.68 -24.72 -15.56
CA ALA A 136 -20.47 -24.12 -16.63
C ALA A 136 -20.47 -24.98 -17.92
N LEU A 137 -19.38 -25.70 -18.20
CA LEU A 137 -19.25 -26.54 -19.40
C LEU A 137 -19.86 -27.94 -19.24
N PHE A 138 -19.53 -28.62 -18.10
CA PHE A 138 -19.87 -30.04 -17.93
C PHE A 138 -21.09 -30.26 -17.07
N PHE A 139 -21.40 -29.40 -16.12
CA PHE A 139 -22.48 -29.59 -15.16
C PHE A 139 -23.77 -28.85 -15.54
N VAL A 140 -23.65 -27.61 -16.01
CA VAL A 140 -24.83 -26.77 -16.35
C VAL A 140 -25.64 -27.33 -17.52
N PRO A 141 -25.08 -27.78 -18.64
CA PRO A 141 -25.88 -28.28 -19.78
C PRO A 141 -26.74 -29.50 -19.46
N PRO A 142 -26.21 -30.60 -18.86
CA PRO A 142 -27.05 -31.73 -18.48
C PRO A 142 -28.08 -31.38 -17.40
N LEU A 143 -27.76 -30.45 -16.51
CA LEU A 143 -28.69 -30.03 -15.48
C LEU A 143 -29.89 -29.24 -16.05
N ILE A 144 -29.64 -28.40 -17.07
CA ILE A 144 -30.72 -27.72 -17.84
C ILE A 144 -31.70 -28.71 -18.47
N GLU A 145 -31.19 -29.77 -19.06
CA GLU A 145 -32.02 -30.82 -19.66
C GLU A 145 -32.82 -31.57 -18.59
N LYS A 146 -32.17 -31.98 -17.48
CA LYS A 146 -32.80 -32.75 -16.40
C LYS A 146 -33.90 -31.95 -15.69
N ILE A 147 -33.71 -30.65 -15.47
CA ILE A 147 -34.71 -29.78 -14.84
C ILE A 147 -35.84 -29.41 -15.82
N GLY A 148 -35.68 -29.69 -17.09
CA GLY A 148 -36.65 -29.30 -18.12
C GLY A 148 -36.79 -27.79 -18.24
N LEU A 149 -35.67 -27.07 -18.14
CA LEU A 149 -35.62 -25.61 -18.31
C LEU A 149 -35.78 -25.35 -19.83
N ALA A 150 -37.01 -25.28 -20.29
CA ALA A 150 -37.31 -24.79 -21.65
C ALA A 150 -37.18 -23.26 -21.66
N ALA A 151 -36.69 -22.71 -22.78
CA ALA A 151 -36.86 -21.29 -23.03
C ALA A 151 -38.36 -20.96 -22.87
N GLY A 152 -38.68 -20.35 -21.71
CA GLY A 152 -40.08 -20.07 -21.41
C GLY A 152 -40.70 -19.36 -22.59
N ARG A 153 -41.87 -19.82 -23.07
CA ARG A 153 -42.63 -19.09 -24.08
C ARG A 153 -42.58 -17.63 -23.71
N PRO A 154 -42.15 -16.71 -24.59
CA PRO A 154 -42.00 -15.31 -24.23
C PRO A 154 -43.33 -14.87 -23.62
N ARG A 155 -43.33 -14.69 -22.26
CA ARG A 155 -44.49 -14.12 -21.58
C ARG A 155 -44.88 -12.93 -22.42
N ARG A 156 -46.14 -12.84 -22.85
CA ARG A 156 -46.63 -11.67 -23.59
C ARG A 156 -46.25 -10.43 -22.75
N ALA A 157 -45.06 -9.90 -22.99
CA ALA A 157 -44.61 -8.68 -22.33
C ALA A 157 -45.66 -7.63 -22.66
N ARG A 158 -46.15 -6.94 -21.60
CA ARG A 158 -47.12 -5.86 -21.75
C ARG A 158 -46.70 -4.97 -22.89
N MET A 159 -47.63 -4.58 -23.77
CA MET A 159 -47.34 -3.74 -24.97
C MET A 159 -46.47 -2.53 -24.63
N TRP A 160 -46.62 -1.96 -23.45
CA TRP A 160 -45.83 -0.86 -22.92
C TRP A 160 -44.33 -1.18 -22.81
N VAL A 161 -43.99 -2.35 -22.28
CA VAL A 161 -42.58 -2.81 -22.17
C VAL A 161 -41.94 -3.04 -23.54
N LYS A 162 -42.70 -3.59 -24.48
CA LYS A 162 -42.22 -3.76 -25.85
C LYS A 162 -42.02 -2.42 -26.57
N ARG A 163 -42.96 -1.47 -26.42
CA ARG A 163 -42.82 -0.11 -26.97
C ARG A 163 -41.63 0.62 -26.35
N GLY A 164 -41.43 0.55 -25.01
CA GLY A 164 -40.29 1.11 -24.32
C GLY A 164 -38.95 0.53 -24.83
N ALA A 165 -38.86 -0.79 -25.00
CA ALA A 165 -37.64 -1.42 -25.52
C ALA A 165 -37.32 -1.01 -26.96
N VAL A 166 -38.33 -0.86 -27.81
CA VAL A 166 -38.15 -0.38 -29.22
C VAL A 166 -37.72 1.11 -29.19
N HIS A 167 -38.33 1.93 -28.36
CA HIS A 167 -37.98 3.35 -28.25
C HIS A 167 -36.54 3.51 -27.75
N PHE A 168 -36.17 2.77 -26.72
CA PHE A 168 -34.82 2.74 -26.20
C PHE A 168 -33.80 2.27 -27.25
N THR A 169 -34.10 1.24 -28.01
CA THR A 169 -33.22 0.75 -29.10
C THR A 169 -33.04 1.80 -30.19
N ARG A 170 -34.11 2.53 -30.55
CA ARG A 170 -34.02 3.66 -31.52
C ARG A 170 -33.17 4.81 -30.97
N PHE A 171 -33.40 5.19 -29.73
CA PHE A 171 -32.60 6.23 -29.03
C PHE A 171 -31.13 5.82 -28.99
N TYR A 172 -30.83 4.61 -28.52
CA TYR A 172 -29.47 4.07 -28.46
C TYR A 172 -28.76 4.06 -29.83
N ARG A 173 -29.48 3.62 -30.86
CA ARG A 173 -28.96 3.66 -32.22
C ARG A 173 -28.65 5.07 -32.69
N GLY A 174 -29.52 6.04 -32.42
CA GLY A 174 -29.30 7.45 -32.73
C GLY A 174 -28.08 8.02 -31.97
N MET A 175 -27.95 7.67 -30.69
CA MET A 175 -26.81 8.05 -29.87
C MET A 175 -25.48 7.48 -30.44
N ILE A 176 -25.45 6.19 -30.84
CA ILE A 176 -24.25 5.60 -31.47
C ILE A 176 -23.88 6.35 -32.75
N VAL A 177 -24.84 6.66 -33.61
CA VAL A 177 -24.58 7.41 -34.86
C VAL A 177 -23.99 8.78 -34.56
N LEU A 178 -24.56 9.52 -33.58
CA LEU A 178 -24.07 10.82 -33.15
C LEU A 178 -22.63 10.73 -32.61
N LEU A 179 -22.36 9.77 -31.71
CA LEU A 179 -21.05 9.54 -31.14
C LEU A 179 -20.01 9.10 -32.18
N CYS A 180 -20.40 8.27 -33.15
CA CYS A 180 -19.51 7.88 -34.26
C CYS A 180 -19.21 9.06 -35.19
N ARG A 181 -20.18 9.99 -35.37
CA ARG A 181 -19.97 11.21 -36.15
C ARG A 181 -18.98 12.16 -35.46
N TYR A 182 -19.09 12.30 -34.14
CA TYR A 182 -18.25 13.18 -33.31
C TYR A 182 -17.27 12.40 -32.43
N ARG A 183 -16.67 11.32 -32.96
CA ARG A 183 -15.77 10.42 -32.21
C ARG A 183 -14.61 11.14 -31.51
N ALA A 184 -14.08 12.21 -32.11
CA ALA A 184 -13.00 12.98 -31.53
C ALA A 184 -13.44 13.64 -30.22
N ILE A 185 -14.67 14.20 -30.15
CA ILE A 185 -15.22 14.78 -28.94
C ILE A 185 -15.40 13.70 -27.86
N ALA A 186 -15.93 12.53 -28.22
CA ALA A 186 -16.07 11.42 -27.28
C ALA A 186 -14.71 10.98 -26.70
N PHE A 187 -13.67 10.92 -27.53
CA PHE A 187 -12.33 10.58 -27.11
C PHE A 187 -11.69 11.67 -26.23
N ILE A 188 -11.85 12.95 -26.59
CA ILE A 188 -11.38 14.09 -25.77
C ILE A 188 -12.06 14.09 -24.41
N LEU A 189 -13.38 13.86 -24.35
CA LEU A 189 -14.11 13.75 -23.08
C LEU A 189 -13.62 12.61 -22.21
N LEU A 190 -13.25 11.46 -22.82
CA LEU A 190 -12.64 10.37 -22.08
C LEU A 190 -11.30 10.74 -21.47
N VAL A 191 -10.41 11.33 -22.30
CA VAL A 191 -9.08 11.74 -21.87
C VAL A 191 -9.16 12.81 -20.79
N LEU A 192 -10.04 13.80 -20.94
CA LEU A 192 -10.26 14.82 -19.92
C LEU A 192 -10.92 14.26 -18.65
N GLY A 193 -11.83 13.30 -18.79
CA GLY A 193 -12.46 12.64 -17.64
C GLY A 193 -11.49 11.79 -16.83
N PHE A 194 -10.64 11.03 -17.51
CA PHE A 194 -9.56 10.27 -16.87
C PHE A 194 -8.48 11.20 -16.33
N GLY A 195 -8.01 12.11 -17.14
CA GLY A 195 -6.94 13.05 -16.87
C GLY A 195 -5.59 12.62 -17.45
N LEU A 196 -4.80 13.61 -17.78
CA LEU A 196 -3.41 13.45 -18.19
C LEU A 196 -2.49 13.73 -16.98
N PRO A 197 -1.40 13.02 -16.82
CA PRO A 197 -0.47 13.22 -15.70
C PRO A 197 0.42 14.46 -15.88
N VAL A 198 -0.13 15.54 -16.43
CA VAL A 198 0.60 16.79 -16.69
C VAL A 198 1.05 17.44 -15.37
N PHE A 199 0.24 17.32 -14.32
CA PHE A 199 0.53 17.81 -12.97
C PHE A 199 1.75 17.13 -12.32
N MET A 200 2.11 15.91 -12.77
CA MET A 200 3.30 15.17 -12.29
C MET A 200 4.59 15.60 -12.99
N LEU A 201 4.51 16.41 -14.05
CA LEU A 201 5.69 16.86 -14.76
C LEU A 201 6.51 17.82 -13.88
N PRO A 202 7.85 17.61 -13.76
CA PRO A 202 8.70 18.45 -12.95
C PRO A 202 8.71 19.88 -13.53
N ASN A 203 8.73 20.87 -12.65
CA ASN A 203 8.82 22.27 -13.09
C ASN A 203 10.16 22.60 -13.74
N LYS A 204 11.20 21.88 -13.33
CA LYS A 204 12.58 22.03 -13.82
C LYS A 204 13.26 20.67 -13.90
N ILE A 205 13.95 20.43 -14.99
CA ILE A 205 14.84 19.28 -15.15
C ILE A 205 16.20 19.67 -14.60
N GLU A 206 16.65 19.00 -13.55
CA GLU A 206 18.01 19.14 -13.02
C GLU A 206 19.02 18.54 -13.99
N ASP A 207 20.24 19.11 -14.03
CA ASP A 207 21.32 18.72 -14.94
C ASP A 207 20.96 18.84 -16.44
N ALA A 208 20.28 19.92 -16.82
CA ALA A 208 19.87 20.13 -18.20
C ALA A 208 21.04 20.16 -19.19
N GLU A 209 22.21 20.72 -18.77
CA GLU A 209 23.43 20.75 -19.57
C GLU A 209 23.98 19.35 -19.89
N ALA A 210 23.85 18.39 -18.99
CA ALA A 210 24.27 17.02 -19.20
C ALA A 210 23.29 16.18 -20.03
N LYS A 211 21.99 16.60 -20.09
CA LYS A 211 20.91 15.87 -20.78
C LYS A 211 20.65 16.38 -22.22
N GLY A 212 21.31 17.45 -22.64
CA GLY A 212 21.24 18.02 -24.00
C GLY A 212 20.14 19.05 -24.24
N GLY A 213 20.14 19.69 -25.40
CA GLY A 213 19.30 20.85 -25.72
C GLY A 213 17.79 20.71 -25.55
N TRP A 214 17.26 19.47 -25.47
CA TRP A 214 15.84 19.24 -25.16
C TRP A 214 15.51 19.63 -23.71
N ALA A 215 16.37 19.34 -22.77
CA ALA A 215 16.16 19.65 -21.37
C ALA A 215 16.27 21.18 -21.11
N GLU A 216 17.18 21.84 -21.83
CA GLU A 216 17.29 23.30 -21.81
C GLU A 216 16.04 23.97 -22.38
N TRP A 217 15.54 23.47 -23.52
CA TRP A 217 14.29 23.95 -24.11
C TRP A 217 13.11 23.75 -23.15
N TYR A 218 13.02 22.57 -22.51
CA TYR A 218 12.00 22.29 -21.52
C TYR A 218 12.04 23.31 -20.38
N ASN A 219 13.21 23.54 -19.78
CA ASN A 219 13.37 24.48 -18.68
C ASN A 219 13.04 25.92 -19.12
N LYS A 220 13.41 26.31 -20.33
CA LYS A 220 13.11 27.66 -20.88
C LYS A 220 11.61 27.92 -20.99
N VAL A 221 10.81 26.87 -21.31
CA VAL A 221 9.36 26.97 -21.46
C VAL A 221 8.65 26.84 -20.12
N PHE A 222 9.03 25.88 -19.29
CA PHE A 222 8.27 25.46 -18.11
C PHE A 222 8.82 26.02 -16.78
N ASP A 223 10.04 26.54 -16.72
CA ASP A 223 10.62 27.19 -15.53
C ASP A 223 10.38 28.72 -15.51
N ASN A 224 9.40 29.20 -16.27
CA ASN A 224 9.00 30.60 -16.25
C ASN A 224 7.98 30.85 -15.13
N THR A 225 8.14 31.98 -14.38
CA THR A 225 7.24 32.35 -13.27
C THR A 225 5.77 32.48 -13.72
N ILE A 226 5.51 33.04 -14.88
CA ILE A 226 4.16 33.13 -15.45
C ILE A 226 3.54 31.78 -15.70
N TYR A 227 4.32 30.82 -16.21
CA TYR A 227 3.83 29.46 -16.40
C TYR A 227 3.54 28.79 -15.07
N ARG A 228 4.42 28.91 -14.08
CA ARG A 228 4.31 28.21 -12.78
C ARG A 228 3.17 28.74 -11.92
N GLU A 229 2.94 30.04 -11.90
CA GLU A 229 1.97 30.68 -11.01
C GLU A 229 0.59 30.84 -11.65
N ASP A 230 0.51 31.17 -12.92
CA ASP A 230 -0.76 31.47 -13.58
C ASP A 230 -1.27 30.35 -14.47
N ILE A 231 -0.39 29.77 -15.33
CA ILE A 231 -0.82 28.81 -16.37
C ILE A 231 -0.92 27.41 -15.83
N LYS A 232 0.09 26.93 -15.11
CA LYS A 232 0.15 25.55 -14.63
C LYS A 232 -1.05 25.16 -13.77
N PRO A 233 -1.53 25.95 -12.79
CA PRO A 233 -2.69 25.58 -11.98
C PRO A 233 -3.98 25.42 -12.81
N ILE A 234 -4.12 26.20 -13.90
CA ILE A 234 -5.28 26.12 -14.80
C ILE A 234 -5.16 24.86 -15.67
N VAL A 235 -3.98 24.63 -16.25
CA VAL A 235 -3.70 23.43 -17.08
C VAL A 235 -3.87 22.15 -16.27
N ASP A 236 -3.34 22.09 -15.05
CA ASP A 236 -3.45 20.95 -14.15
C ASP A 236 -4.91 20.69 -13.76
N LYS A 237 -5.71 21.74 -13.51
CA LYS A 237 -7.16 21.60 -13.26
C LYS A 237 -7.94 21.15 -14.49
N ALA A 238 -7.61 21.65 -15.67
CA ALA A 238 -8.34 21.33 -16.90
C ALA A 238 -7.98 19.96 -17.47
N LEU A 239 -6.68 19.59 -17.47
CA LEU A 239 -6.19 18.35 -18.06
C LEU A 239 -6.00 17.21 -17.07
N GLY A 240 -5.88 17.49 -15.76
CA GLY A 240 -5.62 16.51 -14.73
C GLY A 240 -6.79 15.55 -14.43
N GLY A 241 -8.03 15.95 -14.75
CA GLY A 241 -9.23 15.10 -14.62
C GLY A 241 -9.39 14.43 -13.27
N SER A 242 -9.95 13.20 -13.29
CA SER A 242 -10.12 12.39 -12.07
C SER A 242 -8.80 11.83 -11.51
N LEU A 243 -7.80 11.61 -12.37
CA LEU A 243 -6.48 11.14 -11.97
C LEU A 243 -5.79 12.14 -11.04
N ARG A 244 -5.87 13.44 -11.34
CA ARG A 244 -5.30 14.48 -10.48
C ARG A 244 -5.96 14.51 -9.11
N LEU A 245 -7.31 14.48 -9.09
CA LEU A 245 -8.06 14.44 -7.82
C LEU A 245 -7.68 13.24 -6.98
N PHE A 246 -7.47 12.10 -7.61
CA PHE A 246 -7.02 10.89 -6.93
C PHE A 246 -5.60 11.04 -6.38
N VAL A 247 -4.63 11.47 -7.20
CA VAL A 247 -3.22 11.55 -6.76
C VAL A 247 -3.04 12.63 -5.69
N GLU A 248 -3.50 13.87 -5.92
CA GLU A 248 -3.27 14.98 -4.98
C GLU A 248 -4.10 14.89 -3.70
N LYS A 249 -5.32 14.33 -3.74
CA LYS A 249 -6.25 14.38 -2.62
C LYS A 249 -6.44 13.04 -1.91
N VAL A 250 -6.26 11.92 -2.61
CA VAL A 250 -6.44 10.58 -2.06
C VAL A 250 -5.09 9.95 -1.77
N TYR A 251 -4.24 9.82 -2.78
CA TYR A 251 -2.97 9.09 -2.67
C TYR A 251 -1.99 9.81 -1.73
N ASP A 252 -1.74 11.10 -1.96
CA ASP A 252 -0.88 11.90 -1.07
C ASP A 252 -1.51 12.07 0.32
N GLY A 253 -2.85 12.20 0.38
CA GLY A 253 -3.58 12.26 1.64
C GLY A 253 -3.56 10.96 2.45
N SER A 254 -3.45 9.79 1.80
CA SER A 254 -3.44 8.48 2.47
C SER A 254 -2.21 8.27 3.35
N TYR A 255 -1.09 8.92 3.04
CA TYR A 255 0.11 8.87 3.89
C TYR A 255 -0.06 9.63 5.21
N PHE A 256 -0.91 10.66 5.25
CA PHE A 256 -1.15 11.48 6.44
C PHE A 256 -2.41 11.07 7.21
N ASN A 257 -3.38 10.46 6.56
CA ASN A 257 -4.60 9.94 7.17
C ASN A 257 -4.47 8.45 7.50
N ARG A 258 -3.54 8.11 8.41
CA ARG A 258 -3.66 6.85 9.14
C ARG A 258 -4.83 7.00 10.09
N ASP A 259 -5.93 6.29 9.77
CA ASP A 259 -7.13 6.09 10.61
C ASP A 259 -7.69 7.36 11.28
N GLU A 260 -8.99 7.37 11.59
CA GLU A 260 -9.58 8.14 12.68
C GLU A 260 -8.91 7.77 14.03
N SER A 261 -7.58 7.58 14.02
CA SER A 261 -6.76 7.46 15.21
C SER A 261 -6.90 8.75 15.97
N GLU A 262 -7.28 8.60 17.22
CA GLU A 262 -7.33 9.70 18.18
C GLU A 262 -6.18 10.67 17.92
N VAL A 263 -6.50 11.94 17.77
CA VAL A 263 -5.49 12.99 17.65
C VAL A 263 -4.63 12.94 18.90
N VAL A 264 -3.35 12.61 18.75
CA VAL A 264 -2.40 12.47 19.85
C VAL A 264 -1.26 13.47 19.66
N LEU A 265 -1.03 14.30 20.67
CA LEU A 265 0.13 15.17 20.70
C LEU A 265 1.26 14.46 21.48
N SER A 266 2.36 14.20 20.80
CA SER A 266 3.54 13.55 21.39
C SER A 266 4.58 14.60 21.79
N VAL A 267 4.96 14.62 23.06
CA VAL A 267 5.94 15.53 23.64
C VAL A 267 7.11 14.69 24.15
N ASN A 268 8.25 14.78 23.50
CA ASN A 268 9.44 14.03 23.91
C ASN A 268 10.45 14.97 24.59
N ALA A 269 11.04 14.48 25.66
CA ALA A 269 12.14 15.10 26.33
C ALA A 269 13.41 14.27 26.23
N THR A 270 14.53 14.91 25.98
CA THR A 270 15.85 14.27 25.94
C THR A 270 16.85 15.07 26.81
N LEU A 271 17.56 14.38 27.69
CA LEU A 271 18.61 14.96 28.50
C LEU A 271 20.01 14.57 27.96
N PRO A 272 21.05 15.38 28.24
CA PRO A 272 22.41 15.05 27.86
C PRO A 272 22.94 13.80 28.56
N ASN A 273 24.06 13.28 28.05
CA ASN A 273 24.76 12.14 28.66
C ASN A 273 25.19 12.48 30.11
N GLY A 274 25.05 11.52 31.01
CA GLY A 274 25.38 11.68 32.41
C GLY A 274 24.24 12.20 33.28
N SER A 275 23.06 12.46 32.71
CA SER A 275 21.88 12.84 33.50
C SER A 275 21.36 11.65 34.32
N THR A 276 20.74 11.94 35.45
CA THR A 276 20.13 10.93 36.32
C THR A 276 18.64 10.74 36.01
N LEU A 277 18.11 9.60 36.44
CA LEU A 277 16.67 9.32 36.29
C LEU A 277 15.82 10.32 37.08
N GLU A 278 16.32 10.78 38.24
CA GLU A 278 15.68 11.81 39.08
C GLU A 278 15.57 13.15 38.34
N GLN A 279 16.64 13.55 37.63
CA GLN A 279 16.63 14.79 36.84
C GLN A 279 15.58 14.69 35.71
N MET A 280 15.50 13.55 35.00
CA MET A 280 14.47 13.33 33.99
C MET A 280 13.07 13.39 34.64
N ASN A 281 12.87 12.71 35.74
CA ASN A 281 11.59 12.70 36.45
C ASN A 281 11.14 14.10 36.88
N VAL A 282 12.07 14.92 37.45
CA VAL A 282 11.78 16.31 37.83
C VAL A 282 11.38 17.15 36.62
N LEU A 283 12.09 16.98 35.49
CA LEU A 283 11.78 17.70 34.24
C LEU A 283 10.42 17.34 33.71
N ILE A 284 10.10 16.03 33.64
CA ILE A 284 8.83 15.51 33.16
C ILE A 284 7.68 15.94 34.10
N LYS A 285 7.81 15.83 35.40
CA LYS A 285 6.78 16.27 36.36
C LYS A 285 6.39 17.73 36.18
N ARG A 286 7.33 18.60 35.83
CA ARG A 286 7.01 20.02 35.54
C ARG A 286 6.12 20.16 34.29
N MET A 287 6.34 19.33 33.27
CA MET A 287 5.51 19.33 32.07
C MET A 287 4.15 18.70 32.38
N GLU A 288 4.11 17.59 33.13
CA GLU A 288 2.85 16.95 33.56
C GLU A 288 1.96 17.90 34.36
N THR A 289 2.56 18.63 35.33
CA THR A 289 1.82 19.64 36.10
C THR A 289 1.23 20.71 35.21
N TYR A 290 1.97 21.17 34.22
CA TYR A 290 1.47 22.12 33.23
C TYR A 290 0.34 21.54 32.36
N LEU A 291 0.47 20.31 31.89
CA LEU A 291 -0.57 19.64 31.08
C LEU A 291 -1.84 19.38 31.90
N SER A 292 -1.75 19.17 33.21
CA SER A 292 -2.90 18.95 34.08
C SER A 292 -3.79 20.18 34.27
N GLU A 293 -3.32 21.37 33.91
CA GLU A 293 -4.10 22.62 33.98
C GLU A 293 -5.19 22.68 32.89
N PHE A 294 -5.08 21.87 31.81
CA PHE A 294 -6.00 21.91 30.66
C PHE A 294 -7.13 20.89 30.79
N LYS A 295 -8.36 21.36 30.91
CA LYS A 295 -9.57 20.52 31.07
C LYS A 295 -10.00 19.79 29.80
N GLU A 296 -9.52 20.22 28.65
CA GLU A 296 -9.78 19.69 27.31
C GLU A 296 -8.98 18.40 27.02
N ILE A 297 -7.94 18.16 27.80
CA ILE A 297 -7.18 16.92 27.77
C ILE A 297 -8.02 15.83 28.44
N ARG A 298 -8.16 14.67 27.78
CA ARG A 298 -8.82 13.50 28.35
C ARG A 298 -7.89 12.79 29.33
N GLN A 299 -6.67 12.52 28.85
CA GLN A 299 -5.58 11.90 29.62
C GLN A 299 -4.25 12.18 28.93
N PHE A 300 -3.18 12.08 29.67
CA PHE A 300 -1.85 11.95 29.12
C PHE A 300 -1.17 10.72 29.70
N GLN A 301 -0.31 10.10 28.91
CA GLN A 301 0.47 8.93 29.30
C GLN A 301 1.95 9.27 29.20
N THR A 302 2.65 9.16 30.31
CA THR A 302 4.07 9.39 30.38
C THR A 302 4.84 8.08 30.41
N SER A 303 5.87 7.98 29.57
CA SER A 303 6.80 6.86 29.52
C SER A 303 8.21 7.38 29.68
N VAL A 304 8.85 7.06 30.81
CA VAL A 304 10.26 7.36 31.06
C VAL A 304 11.08 6.11 30.70
N TYR A 305 11.70 6.11 29.54
CA TYR A 305 12.45 4.95 29.04
C TYR A 305 13.79 4.76 29.77
N ASN A 306 14.48 5.86 30.06
CA ASN A 306 15.75 5.90 30.79
C ASN A 306 16.03 7.32 31.23
N ALA A 307 17.19 7.54 31.86
CA ALA A 307 17.63 8.87 32.34
C ALA A 307 17.74 9.92 31.21
N ARG A 308 17.81 9.52 29.96
CA ARG A 308 18.04 10.42 28.83
C ARG A 308 16.80 10.67 27.98
N ARG A 309 15.80 9.78 28.01
CA ARG A 309 14.64 9.84 27.10
C ARG A 309 13.34 9.57 27.84
N ALA A 310 12.40 10.47 27.65
CA ALA A 310 11.02 10.31 28.09
C ALA A 310 10.06 10.82 27.01
N SER A 311 8.84 10.29 27.02
CA SER A 311 7.77 10.69 26.11
C SER A 311 6.47 10.88 26.88
N ILE A 312 5.73 11.92 26.56
CA ILE A 312 4.37 12.17 27.04
C ILE A 312 3.45 12.15 25.82
N GLN A 313 2.47 11.26 25.83
CA GLN A 313 1.41 11.21 24.82
C GLN A 313 0.15 11.86 25.40
N VAL A 314 -0.35 12.90 24.77
CA VAL A 314 -1.50 13.68 25.21
C VAL A 314 -2.70 13.32 24.32
N TYR A 315 -3.77 12.82 24.93
CA TYR A 315 -5.03 12.45 24.30
C TYR A 315 -6.11 13.47 24.62
N PHE A 316 -6.83 13.90 23.60
CA PHE A 316 -7.86 14.93 23.70
C PHE A 316 -9.24 14.32 23.93
N LYS A 317 -10.17 15.09 24.52
CA LYS A 317 -11.58 14.74 24.57
C LYS A 317 -12.13 14.80 23.14
N LYS A 318 -13.06 13.89 22.80
CA LYS A 318 -13.66 13.80 21.44
C LYS A 318 -14.22 15.14 20.94
N GLU A 319 -14.77 15.95 21.84
CA GLU A 319 -15.33 17.26 21.53
C GLU A 319 -14.28 18.28 21.08
N HIS A 320 -13.03 18.12 21.50
CA HIS A 320 -11.93 19.06 21.25
C HIS A 320 -10.85 18.52 20.32
N SER A 321 -10.87 17.21 19.98
CA SER A 321 -9.82 16.57 19.17
C SER A 321 -9.70 17.11 17.75
N HIS A 322 -10.81 17.51 17.14
CA HIS A 322 -10.87 18.07 15.79
C HIS A 322 -11.07 19.58 15.72
N THR A 323 -10.91 20.27 16.87
CA THR A 323 -10.96 21.74 16.94
C THR A 323 -9.56 22.35 16.76
N GLY A 324 -9.45 23.67 16.83
CA GLY A 324 -8.14 24.34 16.86
C GLY A 324 -7.36 24.15 18.16
N PHE A 325 -7.97 23.56 19.21
CA PHE A 325 -7.34 23.43 20.53
C PHE A 325 -6.04 22.61 20.52
N PRO A 326 -5.92 21.43 19.83
CA PRO A 326 -4.66 20.68 19.78
C PRO A 326 -3.48 21.53 19.28
N TYR A 327 -3.69 22.41 18.31
CA TYR A 327 -2.66 23.29 17.74
C TYR A 327 -2.30 24.42 18.73
N VAL A 328 -3.28 24.96 19.43
CA VAL A 328 -3.04 25.96 20.47
C VAL A 328 -2.25 25.33 21.63
N LEU A 329 -2.65 24.13 22.09
CA LEU A 329 -1.91 23.41 23.12
C LEU A 329 -0.49 23.08 22.67
N LYS A 330 -0.29 22.65 21.43
CA LYS A 330 1.05 22.42 20.86
C LYS A 330 1.92 23.66 20.98
N SER A 331 1.41 24.82 20.57
CA SER A 331 2.12 26.11 20.65
C SER A 331 2.48 26.46 22.10
N ASN A 332 1.55 26.24 23.01
CA ASN A 332 1.75 26.48 24.43
C ASN A 332 2.77 25.51 25.04
N VAL A 333 2.74 24.25 24.70
CA VAL A 333 3.71 23.22 25.12
C VAL A 333 5.11 23.55 24.59
N ILE A 334 5.23 24.02 23.34
CA ILE A 334 6.51 24.48 22.79
C ILE A 334 7.05 25.64 23.59
N SER A 335 6.25 26.67 23.87
CA SER A 335 6.65 27.81 24.67
C SER A 335 7.06 27.40 26.08
N LYS A 336 6.32 26.49 26.72
CA LYS A 336 6.63 25.93 28.02
C LYS A 336 7.93 25.13 28.00
N SER A 337 8.13 24.29 27.01
CA SER A 337 9.35 23.48 26.88
C SER A 337 10.61 24.33 26.76
N LEU A 338 10.53 25.42 26.00
CA LEU A 338 11.65 26.39 25.92
C LEU A 338 11.94 27.07 27.26
N SER A 339 10.91 27.35 28.06
CA SER A 339 11.07 27.97 29.39
C SER A 339 11.61 27.02 30.43
N LEU A 340 11.42 25.71 30.31
CA LEU A 340 11.87 24.71 31.28
C LEU A 340 13.39 24.52 31.25
N GLY A 341 14.03 24.70 30.09
CA GLY A 341 15.46 24.51 29.91
C GLY A 341 15.96 23.11 30.27
N GLY A 342 17.27 22.95 30.37
CA GLY A 342 17.92 21.73 30.90
C GLY A 342 17.92 20.51 30.00
N GLY A 343 17.11 20.47 28.93
CA GLY A 343 17.01 19.35 27.98
C GLY A 343 16.51 19.80 26.63
N SER A 344 16.57 18.88 25.67
CA SER A 344 15.97 19.05 24.35
C SER A 344 14.55 18.51 24.34
N TRP A 345 13.66 19.21 23.64
CA TRP A 345 12.26 18.88 23.50
C TRP A 345 11.88 18.72 22.05
N SER A 346 11.04 17.74 21.75
CA SER A 346 10.38 17.65 20.46
C SER A 346 8.88 17.41 20.62
N VAL A 347 8.07 18.13 19.82
CA VAL A 347 6.62 18.11 19.88
C VAL A 347 6.08 17.84 18.48
N TYR A 348 5.33 16.74 18.32
CA TYR A 348 4.79 16.28 17.03
C TYR A 348 3.50 15.47 17.22
N GLY A 349 2.88 15.01 16.13
CA GLY A 349 1.71 14.15 16.15
C GLY A 349 0.44 14.82 15.62
N LEU A 350 0.47 16.12 15.31
CA LEU A 350 -0.59 16.81 14.58
C LEU A 350 -0.25 16.87 13.08
N GLN A 351 -1.21 17.30 12.27
CA GLN A 351 -1.05 17.38 10.80
C GLN A 351 -0.06 18.45 10.32
N ASP A 352 0.38 19.31 11.21
CA ASP A 352 1.34 20.38 10.94
C ASP A 352 2.79 19.93 11.20
N GLN A 353 3.73 20.80 10.83
CA GLN A 353 5.15 20.54 11.00
C GLN A 353 5.51 20.36 12.49
N GLY A 354 6.23 19.28 12.83
CA GLY A 354 6.74 19.03 14.18
C GLY A 354 7.75 20.10 14.61
N PHE A 355 7.90 20.27 15.94
CA PHE A 355 8.90 21.12 16.55
C PHE A 355 10.00 20.28 17.20
N SER A 356 11.26 20.69 17.08
CA SER A 356 12.38 20.15 17.86
C SER A 356 13.42 21.25 18.09
N ASN A 357 13.91 21.36 19.31
CA ASN A 357 15.05 22.20 19.67
C ASN A 357 16.32 21.38 19.96
N ASP A 358 16.36 20.15 19.47
CA ASP A 358 17.54 19.30 19.63
C ASP A 358 18.68 19.81 18.75
N VAL A 359 19.77 20.22 19.37
CA VAL A 359 20.99 20.77 18.73
C VAL A 359 22.08 19.71 18.57
N ARG A 360 21.79 18.44 18.85
CA ARG A 360 22.81 17.38 18.68
C ARG A 360 23.15 17.23 17.19
N GLU A 361 24.42 16.98 16.94
CA GLU A 361 24.87 16.74 15.58
C GLU A 361 24.27 15.46 15.00
N SER A 362 23.82 15.54 13.75
CA SER A 362 23.34 14.37 13.02
C SER A 362 24.47 13.36 12.80
N ALA A 363 24.16 12.09 12.93
CA ALA A 363 25.09 11.00 12.62
C ALA A 363 25.32 10.81 11.12
N GLY A 364 24.52 11.48 10.26
CA GLY A 364 24.61 11.44 8.82
C GLY A 364 23.46 10.71 8.15
N SER A 365 23.21 11.12 6.92
CA SER A 365 22.10 10.60 6.09
C SER A 365 22.53 9.42 5.22
N PHE A 366 23.80 9.29 4.91
CA PHE A 366 24.34 8.15 4.16
C PHE A 366 24.71 7.01 5.11
N ARG A 367 24.26 5.79 4.78
CA ARG A 367 24.37 4.61 5.64
C ARG A 367 24.86 3.41 4.85
N VAL A 368 25.84 2.72 5.42
CA VAL A 368 26.42 1.51 4.86
C VAL A 368 26.43 0.43 5.92
N LYS A 369 25.89 -0.74 5.62
CA LYS A 369 26.01 -1.94 6.46
C LYS A 369 27.12 -2.84 5.93
N MET A 370 27.90 -3.35 6.85
CA MET A 370 28.93 -4.35 6.57
C MET A 370 28.69 -5.57 7.45
N TYR A 371 28.85 -6.75 6.86
CA TYR A 371 28.68 -8.04 7.55
C TYR A 371 29.90 -8.91 7.38
N GLY A 372 30.21 -9.70 8.39
CA GLY A 372 31.32 -10.63 8.39
C GLY A 372 31.28 -11.64 9.54
N TYR A 373 32.06 -12.69 9.43
CA TYR A 373 32.10 -13.77 10.45
C TYR A 373 33.11 -13.50 11.58
N ASN A 374 34.12 -12.68 11.34
CA ASN A 374 35.10 -12.26 12.35
C ASN A 374 34.97 -10.76 12.58
N TYR A 375 34.78 -10.35 13.85
CA TYR A 375 34.55 -8.95 14.21
C TYR A 375 35.80 -8.09 13.96
N ASP A 376 36.98 -8.56 14.35
CA ASP A 376 38.22 -7.78 14.22
C ASP A 376 38.57 -7.51 12.74
N GLU A 377 38.37 -8.51 11.88
CA GLU A 377 38.55 -8.37 10.44
C GLU A 377 37.48 -7.48 9.81
N LEU A 378 36.22 -7.59 10.28
CA LEU A 378 35.13 -6.71 9.84
C LEU A 378 35.42 -5.26 10.23
N GLU A 379 35.92 -5.01 11.42
CA GLU A 379 36.32 -3.67 11.88
C GLU A 379 37.48 -3.10 11.05
N TYR A 380 38.46 -3.92 10.69
CA TYR A 380 39.52 -3.53 9.76
C TYR A 380 38.98 -3.06 8.42
N TRP A 381 38.06 -3.82 7.80
CA TRP A 381 37.44 -3.43 6.54
C TRP A 381 36.52 -2.22 6.67
N ALA A 382 35.86 -2.05 7.79
CA ALA A 382 35.06 -0.86 8.07
C ALA A 382 35.95 0.40 8.19
N GLU A 383 37.11 0.31 8.83
CA GLU A 383 38.09 1.41 8.89
C GLU A 383 38.71 1.70 7.51
N GLU A 384 38.95 0.68 6.66
CA GLU A 384 39.37 0.89 5.27
C GLU A 384 38.30 1.62 4.45
N MET A 385 37.04 1.23 4.57
CA MET A 385 35.92 1.94 3.95
C MET A 385 35.84 3.39 4.43
N LYS A 386 35.99 3.62 5.74
CA LYS A 386 36.02 4.95 6.32
C LYS A 386 37.14 5.80 5.76
N LYS A 387 38.37 5.28 5.62
CA LYS A 387 39.49 5.98 4.98
C LYS A 387 39.19 6.35 3.53
N GLN A 388 38.57 5.41 2.78
CA GLN A 388 38.20 5.64 1.38
C GLN A 388 37.16 6.76 1.27
N LEU A 389 36.13 6.76 2.13
CA LEU A 389 35.10 7.80 2.17
C LEU A 389 35.69 9.16 2.58
N LEU A 390 36.57 9.21 3.58
CA LEU A 390 37.22 10.44 4.04
C LEU A 390 38.20 11.04 3.02
N ALA A 391 38.64 10.27 2.02
CA ALA A 391 39.43 10.82 0.92
C ALA A 391 38.64 11.83 0.06
N HIS A 392 37.32 11.81 0.12
CA HIS A 392 36.47 12.77 -0.57
C HIS A 392 36.30 14.06 0.22
N ARG A 393 36.68 15.19 -0.35
CA ARG A 393 36.65 16.52 0.28
C ARG A 393 35.25 16.94 0.81
N ARG A 394 34.17 16.30 0.33
CA ARG A 394 32.79 16.59 0.70
C ARG A 394 32.25 15.73 1.84
N ILE A 395 33.09 14.87 2.40
CA ILE A 395 32.78 14.04 3.57
C ILE A 395 33.74 14.47 4.68
N LYS A 396 33.20 15.02 5.77
CA LYS A 396 34.02 15.51 6.89
C LYS A 396 34.32 14.43 7.91
N GLU A 397 33.37 13.56 8.14
CA GLU A 397 33.42 12.57 9.20
C GLU A 397 32.62 11.32 8.84
N VAL A 398 33.11 10.17 9.27
CA VAL A 398 32.42 8.88 9.14
C VAL A 398 32.44 8.22 10.52
N THR A 399 31.25 7.90 11.02
CA THR A 399 31.07 7.16 12.29
C THR A 399 30.89 5.68 12.01
N ILE A 400 31.52 4.83 12.82
CA ILE A 400 31.36 3.37 12.77
C ILE A 400 30.71 2.94 14.07
N ASN A 401 29.50 2.37 13.99
CA ASN A 401 28.73 1.87 15.11
C ASN A 401 28.17 0.47 14.79
N SER A 402 27.63 -0.22 15.76
CA SER A 402 26.92 -1.49 15.57
C SER A 402 25.51 -1.32 15.01
N GLU A 403 24.91 -0.14 15.22
CA GLU A 403 23.57 0.23 14.77
C GLU A 403 23.55 1.66 14.24
N PHE A 404 22.56 1.94 13.39
CA PHE A 404 22.34 3.31 12.92
C PHE A 404 21.69 4.15 14.01
N SER A 405 22.24 5.35 14.20
CA SER A 405 21.69 6.37 15.08
C SER A 405 21.31 7.61 14.27
N TRP A 406 20.30 8.36 14.70
CA TRP A 406 19.97 9.66 14.11
C TRP A 406 20.95 10.74 14.53
N TRP A 407 21.54 10.59 15.73
CA TRP A 407 22.40 11.56 16.38
C TRP A 407 23.73 10.93 16.69
N LYS A 408 24.78 11.74 16.71
CA LYS A 408 26.07 11.31 17.21
C LYS A 408 25.96 11.02 18.71
N ASP A 409 26.20 9.79 19.09
CA ASP A 409 26.25 9.36 20.47
C ASP A 409 27.72 9.25 20.91
N ASP A 410 28.25 10.34 21.48
CA ASP A 410 29.54 10.32 22.12
C ASP A 410 29.39 9.82 23.56
N TYR A 411 29.40 8.52 23.73
CA TYR A 411 29.42 7.91 25.05
C TYR A 411 30.87 7.95 25.59
N THR A 412 31.07 8.75 26.61
CA THR A 412 32.28 8.67 27.46
C THR A 412 31.90 8.05 28.76
N GLU A 413 32.70 7.11 29.22
CA GLU A 413 32.54 6.46 30.51
C GLU A 413 33.83 6.56 31.33
N PHE A 414 33.69 6.44 32.65
CA PHE A 414 34.84 6.29 33.52
C PHE A 414 35.17 4.82 33.65
N TYR A 415 36.44 4.48 33.43
CA TYR A 415 36.96 3.13 33.64
C TYR A 415 38.19 3.15 34.53
N LEU A 416 38.45 2.01 35.15
CA LEU A 416 39.57 1.85 36.07
C LEU A 416 40.74 1.19 35.36
N GLU A 417 41.85 1.88 35.29
CA GLU A 417 43.14 1.29 34.83
C GLU A 417 43.88 0.76 36.04
N PHE A 418 44.00 -0.56 36.14
CA PHE A 418 44.64 -1.22 37.24
C PHE A 418 46.15 -1.39 37.05
N ASP A 419 46.94 -1.06 38.05
CA ASP A 419 48.37 -1.38 38.12
C ASP A 419 48.55 -2.84 38.55
N LYS A 420 48.71 -3.71 37.51
CA LYS A 420 48.86 -5.16 37.71
C LYS A 420 50.08 -5.52 38.56
N ARG A 421 51.15 -4.70 38.55
CA ARG A 421 52.37 -4.96 39.34
C ARG A 421 52.12 -4.72 40.84
N LYS A 422 51.45 -3.63 41.18
CA LYS A 422 51.07 -3.36 42.56
C LYS A 422 50.07 -4.37 43.09
N MET A 423 49.10 -4.79 42.31
CA MET A 423 48.12 -5.82 42.68
C MET A 423 48.80 -7.16 42.97
N ALA A 424 49.75 -7.57 42.11
CA ALA A 424 50.48 -8.83 42.25
C ALA A 424 51.35 -8.86 43.53
N LYS A 425 51.95 -7.72 43.92
CA LYS A 425 52.71 -7.62 45.16
C LYS A 425 51.88 -7.90 46.44
N GLU A 426 50.62 -7.50 46.41
CA GLU A 426 49.69 -7.70 47.55
C GLU A 426 48.81 -8.96 47.35
N ASN A 427 49.13 -9.82 46.40
CA ASN A 427 48.32 -11.02 46.05
C ASN A 427 46.85 -10.70 45.78
N LEU A 428 46.55 -9.53 45.20
CA LEU A 428 45.20 -9.13 44.81
C LEU A 428 44.92 -9.50 43.36
N THR A 429 43.76 -10.10 43.11
CA THR A 429 43.24 -10.37 41.77
C THR A 429 42.18 -9.35 41.40
N ALA A 430 42.05 -9.01 40.14
CA ALA A 430 41.00 -8.15 39.65
C ALA A 430 39.61 -8.65 40.01
N HIS A 431 39.38 -9.97 39.99
CA HIS A 431 38.14 -10.60 40.35
C HIS A 431 37.82 -10.41 41.88
N GLY A 432 38.83 -10.62 42.74
CA GLY A 432 38.66 -10.42 44.18
C GLY A 432 38.37 -8.99 44.54
N LEU A 433 39.07 -8.03 43.90
CA LEU A 433 38.82 -6.60 44.08
C LEU A 433 37.43 -6.22 43.61
N PHE A 434 37.01 -6.74 42.43
CA PHE A 434 35.68 -6.46 41.88
C PHE A 434 34.57 -7.06 42.80
N ALA A 435 34.75 -8.23 43.35
CA ALA A 435 33.79 -8.83 44.29
C ALA A 435 33.53 -7.95 45.52
N VAL A 436 34.58 -7.30 46.06
CA VAL A 436 34.46 -6.39 47.21
C VAL A 436 33.84 -5.03 46.80
N LEU A 437 34.13 -4.53 45.61
CA LEU A 437 33.59 -3.28 45.08
C LEU A 437 32.15 -3.42 44.53
N ARG A 438 31.76 -4.63 44.19
CA ARG A 438 30.44 -4.93 43.60
C ARG A 438 29.27 -4.34 44.36
N PRO A 439 29.19 -4.41 45.70
CA PRO A 439 28.09 -3.81 46.47
C PRO A 439 28.00 -2.27 46.31
N VAL A 440 29.12 -1.58 46.08
CA VAL A 440 29.15 -0.13 45.87
C VAL A 440 28.53 0.27 44.53
N PHE A 441 28.74 -0.55 43.52
CA PHE A 441 28.16 -0.31 42.18
C PHE A 441 26.70 -0.76 42.05
N MET A 442 26.26 -1.70 42.88
CA MET A 442 24.90 -2.25 42.82
C MET A 442 23.93 -1.37 43.62
N ARG A 443 23.38 -0.37 42.94
CA ARG A 443 22.18 0.31 43.43
C ARG A 443 20.96 -0.58 43.19
N ASN A 444 20.02 -0.65 44.14
CA ASN A 444 18.77 -1.40 44.04
C ASN A 444 18.96 -2.92 43.85
N GLN A 445 19.76 -3.57 44.69
CA GLN A 445 19.92 -5.02 44.65
C GLN A 445 18.60 -5.72 45.02
N LEU A 446 18.17 -6.67 44.18
CA LEU A 446 17.02 -7.48 44.51
C LEU A 446 17.30 -8.34 45.73
N ALA A 447 16.58 -8.10 46.82
CA ALA A 447 16.72 -8.86 48.07
C ALA A 447 15.77 -10.04 48.17
N GLY A 448 14.69 -10.01 47.42
CA GLY A 448 13.65 -11.04 47.39
C GLY A 448 12.33 -10.52 46.80
N SER A 449 11.31 -11.30 46.97
CA SER A 449 9.95 -10.91 46.59
C SER A 449 8.96 -11.30 47.69
N ILE A 450 7.91 -10.52 47.87
CA ILE A 450 6.80 -10.78 48.79
C ILE A 450 5.49 -10.71 48.00
N ILE A 451 4.51 -11.47 48.45
CA ILE A 451 3.14 -11.35 47.94
C ILE A 451 2.41 -10.34 48.83
N TYR A 452 2.04 -9.22 48.27
CA TYR A 452 1.26 -8.19 48.93
C TYR A 452 0.02 -7.83 48.10
N ASN A 453 -1.15 -7.84 48.72
CA ASN A 453 -2.45 -7.62 48.02
C ASN A 453 -2.61 -8.47 46.75
N ASN A 454 -2.25 -9.73 46.80
CA ASN A 454 -2.31 -10.67 45.67
C ASN A 454 -1.44 -10.32 44.46
N SER A 455 -0.50 -9.38 44.61
CA SER A 455 0.54 -9.04 43.63
C SER A 455 1.93 -9.43 44.15
N LEU A 456 2.83 -9.82 43.23
CA LEU A 456 4.21 -10.13 43.54
C LEU A 456 5.02 -8.82 43.58
N GLU A 457 5.43 -8.41 44.79
CA GLU A 457 6.24 -7.21 44.97
C GLU A 457 7.72 -7.58 45.20
N TYR A 458 8.59 -6.88 44.48
CA TYR A 458 10.03 -7.09 44.59
C TYR A 458 10.67 -6.18 45.63
N LEU A 459 11.32 -6.80 46.61
CA LEU A 459 12.11 -6.07 47.61
C LEU A 459 13.47 -5.69 47.07
N ARG A 460 13.77 -4.41 47.04
CA ARG A 460 15.06 -3.89 46.61
C ARG A 460 15.76 -3.23 47.78
N LEU A 461 17.03 -3.61 48.02
CA LEU A 461 17.89 -2.98 48.97
C LEU A 461 18.70 -1.88 48.31
N SER A 462 18.68 -0.69 48.88
CA SER A 462 19.58 0.40 48.51
C SER A 462 20.17 1.06 49.77
N SER A 463 21.43 1.40 49.72
CA SER A 463 22.07 2.15 50.82
C SER A 463 21.70 3.63 50.70
N ILE A 464 21.33 4.26 51.81
CA ILE A 464 21.09 5.69 51.87
C ILE A 464 22.36 6.48 51.47
N GLN A 465 23.53 5.96 51.81
CA GLN A 465 24.82 6.61 51.49
C GLN A 465 25.27 6.38 50.05
N SER A 466 24.60 5.51 49.27
CA SER A 466 24.98 5.24 47.89
C SER A 466 24.78 6.43 46.92
N SER A 467 24.01 7.43 47.32
CA SER A 467 23.84 8.68 46.59
C SER A 467 25.01 9.67 46.78
N ASP A 468 25.75 9.52 47.83
CA ASP A 468 26.78 10.48 48.26
C ASP A 468 28.20 10.09 47.78
N TYR A 469 28.31 8.93 47.11
CA TYR A 469 29.57 8.47 46.51
C TYR A 469 29.86 9.23 45.22
N ASP A 470 30.75 10.25 45.33
CA ASP A 470 31.39 10.87 44.18
C ASP A 470 32.64 10.09 43.73
N VAL A 471 33.26 10.48 42.62
CA VAL A 471 34.46 9.85 42.05
C VAL A 471 35.62 9.87 43.09
N TRP A 472 35.75 10.95 43.83
CA TRP A 472 36.81 11.11 44.82
C TRP A 472 36.59 10.18 46.01
N ALA A 473 35.39 10.17 46.57
CA ALA A 473 35.01 9.26 47.66
C ALA A 473 35.19 7.78 47.24
N PHE A 474 34.79 7.42 46.02
CA PHE A 474 34.96 6.10 45.50
C PHE A 474 36.44 5.66 45.41
N MET A 475 37.32 6.55 44.96
CA MET A 475 38.74 6.25 44.81
C MET A 475 39.49 6.24 46.18
N THR A 476 39.02 6.97 47.17
CA THR A 476 39.72 7.14 48.47
C THR A 476 39.08 6.39 49.63
N ALA A 477 37.83 5.90 49.48
CA ALA A 477 37.19 5.12 50.53
C ALA A 477 37.97 3.81 50.82
N PRO A 478 38.23 3.53 52.11
CA PRO A 478 38.96 2.32 52.48
C PRO A 478 38.06 1.08 52.32
N PHE A 479 38.60 0.03 51.74
CA PHE A 479 37.98 -1.30 51.67
C PHE A 479 38.91 -2.38 52.23
N VAL A 480 38.34 -3.47 52.70
CA VAL A 480 39.11 -4.57 53.33
C VAL A 480 39.13 -5.78 52.42
N VAL A 481 40.34 -6.28 52.10
CA VAL A 481 40.56 -7.53 51.39
C VAL A 481 41.58 -8.35 52.18
N ASN A 482 41.29 -9.60 52.46
CA ASN A 482 42.15 -10.53 53.20
C ASN A 482 42.63 -9.93 54.54
N GLY A 483 41.80 -9.16 55.27
CA GLY A 483 42.12 -8.57 56.57
C GLY A 483 42.99 -7.34 56.51
N LYS A 484 43.43 -6.88 55.36
CA LYS A 484 44.16 -5.64 55.12
C LYS A 484 43.26 -4.56 54.50
N GLN A 485 43.52 -3.35 54.93
CA GLN A 485 42.74 -2.17 54.44
C GLN A 485 43.51 -1.48 53.31
N TYR A 486 42.82 -1.24 52.21
CA TYR A 486 43.38 -0.62 51.02
C TYR A 486 42.44 0.50 50.52
N LYS A 487 42.98 1.37 49.65
CA LYS A 487 42.23 2.35 48.87
C LYS A 487 42.32 1.98 47.40
N LEU A 488 41.27 2.25 46.62
CA LEU A 488 41.27 1.98 45.21
C LEU A 488 42.35 2.77 44.46
N SER A 489 42.60 4.02 44.91
CA SER A 489 43.69 4.87 44.39
C SER A 489 45.07 4.26 44.49
N ASP A 490 45.30 3.25 45.37
CA ASP A 490 46.59 2.61 45.54
C ASP A 490 46.91 1.68 44.35
N PHE A 491 45.88 1.12 43.71
CA PHE A 491 45.98 0.11 42.67
C PHE A 491 45.41 0.53 41.33
N ALA A 492 44.56 1.57 41.27
CA ALA A 492 43.88 1.99 40.05
C ALA A 492 43.90 3.49 39.87
N VAL A 493 43.90 3.90 38.63
CA VAL A 493 43.65 5.27 38.20
C VAL A 493 42.33 5.30 37.45
N MET A 494 41.47 6.27 37.76
CA MET A 494 40.27 6.48 37.03
C MET A 494 40.55 7.30 35.79
N ALA A 495 40.35 6.70 34.64
CA ALA A 495 40.48 7.36 33.35
C ALA A 495 39.10 7.55 32.71
N LYS A 496 38.96 8.55 31.85
CA LYS A 496 37.77 8.83 31.07
C LYS A 496 38.06 8.48 29.62
N GLY A 497 37.25 7.64 29.05
CA GLY A 497 37.43 7.21 27.66
C GLY A 497 36.08 6.98 26.95
N GLN A 498 36.13 6.69 25.70
CA GLN A 498 34.92 6.31 24.94
C GLN A 498 34.41 4.96 25.46
N ALA A 499 33.08 4.85 25.62
CA ALA A 499 32.44 3.59 25.99
C ALA A 499 32.68 2.54 24.91
N PRO A 500 32.89 1.27 25.25
CA PRO A 500 33.07 0.19 24.30
C PRO A 500 31.81 0.08 23.43
N LYS A 501 32.05 -0.05 22.11
CA LYS A 501 30.96 -0.19 21.15
C LYS A 501 30.20 -1.50 21.37
N GLN A 502 28.90 -1.45 21.21
CA GLN A 502 28.09 -2.68 21.21
C GLN A 502 28.49 -3.57 20.03
N VAL A 503 28.48 -4.87 20.23
CA VAL A 503 28.69 -5.87 19.18
C VAL A 503 27.33 -6.43 18.76
N ALA A 504 26.91 -6.14 17.54
CA ALA A 504 25.65 -6.63 16.99
C ALA A 504 25.88 -7.77 16.00
N LYS A 505 24.97 -8.73 16.00
CA LYS A 505 24.89 -9.80 15.00
C LYS A 505 23.52 -9.78 14.33
N GLU A 506 23.54 -10.02 13.03
CA GLU A 506 22.35 -10.17 12.20
C GLU A 506 22.57 -11.42 11.31
N ASN A 507 21.63 -12.36 11.31
CA ASN A 507 21.75 -13.62 10.58
C ASN A 507 23.06 -14.37 10.83
N GLN A 508 23.48 -14.46 12.10
CA GLN A 508 24.70 -15.12 12.59
C GLN A 508 26.03 -14.44 12.15
N GLN A 509 25.99 -13.34 11.44
CA GLN A 509 27.13 -12.54 11.07
C GLN A 509 27.24 -11.31 11.94
N TYR A 510 28.48 -10.88 12.24
CA TYR A 510 28.70 -9.58 12.86
C TYR A 510 28.31 -8.45 11.90
N ARG A 511 27.74 -7.40 12.44
CA ARG A 511 27.30 -6.22 11.69
C ARG A 511 28.00 -4.97 12.18
N LEU A 512 28.51 -4.17 11.26
CA LEU A 512 28.98 -2.81 11.48
C LEU A 512 28.26 -1.86 10.52
N CYS A 513 27.93 -0.68 11.03
CA CYS A 513 27.20 0.37 10.34
C CYS A 513 28.08 1.61 10.23
N LEU A 514 28.35 2.06 9.01
CA LEU A 514 29.01 3.34 8.76
C LEU A 514 27.96 4.38 8.43
N GLN A 515 28.09 5.56 9.07
CA GLN A 515 27.23 6.71 8.80
C GLN A 515 28.06 7.96 8.55
N TYR A 516 27.64 8.77 7.60
CA TYR A 516 28.28 10.04 7.26
C TYR A 516 27.31 10.99 6.59
N GLU A 517 27.67 12.28 6.57
CA GLU A 517 26.96 13.30 5.81
C GLU A 517 27.78 13.69 4.58
N TYR A 518 27.10 13.83 3.44
CA TYR A 518 27.71 14.31 2.20
C TYR A 518 27.26 15.74 1.92
N ILE A 519 28.23 16.64 1.75
CA ILE A 519 27.98 18.06 1.48
C ILE A 519 27.77 18.26 -0.01
N GLY A 520 26.51 18.28 -0.45
CA GLY A 520 26.16 18.45 -1.86
C GLY A 520 24.86 17.76 -2.24
N SER A 521 24.66 17.53 -3.54
CA SER A 521 23.49 16.81 -4.05
C SER A 521 23.48 15.35 -3.57
N SER A 522 22.36 14.90 -3.03
CA SER A 522 22.19 13.51 -2.56
C SER A 522 22.40 12.49 -3.68
N GLU A 523 22.06 12.84 -4.92
CA GLU A 523 22.28 11.96 -6.08
C GLU A 523 23.77 11.77 -6.39
N GLN A 524 24.56 12.83 -6.30
CA GLN A 524 26.02 12.73 -6.46
C GLN A 524 26.65 11.94 -5.32
N GLY A 525 26.20 12.17 -4.08
CA GLY A 525 26.62 11.39 -2.91
C GLY A 525 26.36 9.90 -3.07
N ARG A 526 25.18 9.54 -3.61
CA ARG A 526 24.81 8.16 -3.87
C ARG A 526 25.69 7.50 -4.94
N LYS A 527 25.91 8.18 -6.08
CA LYS A 527 26.80 7.67 -7.16
C LYS A 527 28.23 7.45 -6.66
N LEU A 528 28.71 8.35 -5.80
CA LEU A 528 30.01 8.23 -5.19
C LEU A 528 30.07 7.03 -4.24
N LEU A 529 29.07 6.86 -3.39
CA LEU A 529 28.98 5.72 -2.48
C LEU A 529 28.90 4.40 -3.21
N GLU A 530 28.08 4.30 -4.26
CA GLU A 530 27.97 3.09 -5.10
C GLU A 530 29.32 2.70 -5.71
N LYS A 531 30.07 3.68 -6.23
CA LYS A 531 31.40 3.47 -6.76
C LYS A 531 32.38 2.97 -5.69
N ASP A 532 32.36 3.58 -4.50
CA ASP A 532 33.22 3.18 -3.40
C ASP A 532 32.88 1.79 -2.87
N ILE A 533 31.61 1.44 -2.81
CA ILE A 533 31.14 0.09 -2.48
C ILE A 533 31.62 -0.93 -3.50
N GLU A 534 31.54 -0.63 -4.80
CA GLU A 534 32.05 -1.53 -5.85
C GLU A 534 33.57 -1.75 -5.78
N LEU A 535 34.32 -0.71 -5.48
CA LEU A 535 35.76 -0.81 -5.28
C LEU A 535 36.09 -1.68 -4.06
N LEU A 536 35.40 -1.50 -2.97
CA LEU A 536 35.59 -2.29 -1.76
C LEU A 536 35.17 -3.74 -1.97
N LYS A 537 34.05 -4.02 -2.63
CA LYS A 537 33.57 -5.39 -2.93
C LYS A 537 34.61 -6.24 -3.68
N LYS A 538 35.40 -5.64 -4.54
CA LYS A 538 36.48 -6.36 -5.28
C LYS A 538 37.64 -6.77 -4.37
N ARG A 539 37.79 -6.14 -3.21
CA ARG A 539 38.89 -6.34 -2.25
C ARG A 539 38.47 -7.15 -1.02
N LEU A 540 37.16 -7.22 -0.74
CA LEU A 540 36.63 -7.97 0.40
C LEU A 540 36.86 -9.47 0.25
N PRO A 541 37.30 -10.16 1.32
CA PRO A 541 37.42 -11.61 1.33
C PRO A 541 36.05 -12.29 1.26
N MET A 542 36.07 -13.58 0.91
CA MET A 542 34.84 -14.40 0.85
C MET A 542 34.13 -14.42 2.23
N GLY A 543 32.83 -14.21 2.23
CA GLY A 543 32.00 -14.20 3.46
C GLY A 543 31.81 -12.81 4.09
N TYR A 544 32.46 -11.77 3.55
CA TYR A 544 32.21 -10.38 3.95
C TYR A 544 31.37 -9.67 2.89
N THR A 545 30.40 -8.92 3.34
CA THR A 545 29.50 -8.18 2.45
C THR A 545 29.36 -6.72 2.85
N VAL A 546 29.16 -5.86 1.87
CA VAL A 546 28.87 -4.45 2.07
C VAL A 546 27.62 -4.08 1.31
N GLN A 547 26.68 -3.40 1.99
CA GLN A 547 25.38 -3.01 1.46
C GLN A 547 25.15 -1.52 1.68
N ASN A 548 24.61 -0.87 0.66
CA ASN A 548 24.15 0.49 0.77
C ASN A 548 22.75 0.48 1.38
N GLU A 549 22.61 1.02 2.59
CA GLU A 549 21.33 1.19 3.25
C GLU A 549 21.06 2.68 3.41
N ASN A 550 20.55 3.27 2.33
CA ASN A 550 20.20 4.68 2.37
C ASN A 550 19.20 4.95 3.47
N ALA A 551 19.58 5.82 4.38
CA ALA A 551 18.76 6.28 5.48
C ALA A 551 17.61 7.18 5.05
N TYR A 552 17.64 7.60 3.80
CA TYR A 552 16.46 8.27 3.30
C TYR A 552 15.34 7.24 3.34
N TRP A 553 14.49 7.47 4.24
CA TRP A 553 13.11 7.19 4.13
C TRP A 553 12.78 7.17 2.64
N ASN A 554 12.70 5.99 2.04
CA ASN A 554 11.99 5.77 0.79
C ASN A 554 10.48 6.02 1.03
N TRP A 555 10.17 7.10 1.76
CA TRP A 555 8.86 7.69 1.83
C TRP A 555 8.67 8.48 0.54
N GLY A 556 8.50 7.79 -0.56
CA GLY A 556 8.29 8.42 -1.86
C GLY A 556 9.01 7.78 -3.04
N LYS A 557 9.85 6.78 -2.80
CA LYS A 557 10.09 5.71 -3.75
C LYS A 557 9.35 4.47 -3.27
N ASP A 558 8.04 4.55 -3.21
CA ASP A 558 7.24 3.40 -3.53
C ASP A 558 7.75 2.92 -4.86
N ASP A 559 8.20 1.70 -4.89
CA ASP A 559 8.71 1.07 -6.09
C ASP A 559 7.59 1.14 -7.12
N ASN A 560 7.69 2.11 -8.05
CA ASN A 560 6.70 2.29 -9.12
C ASN A 560 6.60 1.05 -10.03
N SER A 561 7.37 0.01 -9.72
CA SER A 561 7.30 -1.31 -10.33
C SER A 561 5.90 -1.91 -10.29
N GLN A 562 5.12 -1.64 -9.23
CA GLN A 562 3.73 -2.11 -9.09
C GLN A 562 2.83 -1.60 -10.21
N TYR A 563 3.01 -0.34 -10.63
CA TYR A 563 2.22 0.21 -11.75
C TYR A 563 2.67 -0.32 -13.10
N LEU A 564 3.95 -0.72 -13.24
CA LEU A 564 4.43 -1.41 -14.44
C LEU A 564 3.74 -2.78 -14.60
N LEU A 565 3.44 -3.45 -13.50
CA LEU A 565 2.72 -4.72 -13.51
C LEU A 565 1.30 -4.58 -14.08
N LEU A 566 0.64 -3.42 -13.92
CA LEU A 566 -0.65 -3.17 -14.59
C LEU A 566 -0.54 -3.19 -16.10
N LEU A 567 0.58 -2.74 -16.68
CA LEU A 567 0.83 -2.86 -18.14
C LEU A 567 0.96 -4.32 -18.57
N VAL A 568 1.54 -5.18 -17.73
CA VAL A 568 1.61 -6.62 -17.99
C VAL A 568 0.21 -7.22 -18.00
N VAL A 569 -0.68 -6.85 -17.05
CA VAL A 569 -2.10 -7.26 -17.06
C VAL A 569 -2.79 -6.86 -18.36
N ILE A 570 -2.65 -5.60 -18.75
CA ILE A 570 -3.23 -5.06 -19.97
C ILE A 570 -2.72 -5.84 -21.20
N SER A 571 -1.44 -6.19 -21.22
CA SER A 571 -0.84 -7.01 -22.29
C SER A 571 -1.43 -8.42 -22.33
N ILE A 572 -1.60 -9.08 -21.17
CA ILE A 572 -2.24 -10.41 -21.08
C ILE A 572 -3.67 -10.35 -21.62
N ILE A 573 -4.46 -9.35 -21.21
CA ILE A 573 -5.82 -9.14 -21.69
C ILE A 573 -5.84 -8.91 -23.20
N PHE A 574 -4.87 -8.12 -23.71
CA PHE A 574 -4.72 -7.89 -25.15
C PHE A 574 -4.52 -9.19 -25.91
N PHE A 575 -3.55 -10.02 -25.52
CA PHE A 575 -3.23 -11.27 -26.22
C PHE A 575 -4.38 -12.28 -26.15
N ILE A 576 -4.99 -12.48 -24.98
CA ILE A 576 -6.15 -13.39 -24.84
C ILE A 576 -7.28 -12.94 -25.76
N SER A 577 -7.61 -11.65 -25.77
CA SER A 577 -8.67 -11.10 -26.61
C SER A 577 -8.31 -11.13 -28.09
N ALA A 578 -7.04 -10.90 -28.46
CA ALA A 578 -6.57 -10.96 -29.84
C ALA A 578 -6.71 -12.37 -30.43
N ILE A 579 -6.36 -13.39 -29.64
CA ILE A 579 -6.54 -14.81 -30.02
C ILE A 579 -8.02 -15.12 -30.16
N LEU A 580 -8.88 -14.73 -29.23
CA LEU A 580 -10.32 -14.99 -29.27
C LEU A 580 -10.98 -14.41 -30.51
N PHE A 581 -10.65 -13.15 -30.85
CA PHE A 581 -11.31 -12.42 -31.95
C PHE A 581 -10.61 -12.56 -33.29
N ASN A 582 -9.41 -13.13 -33.33
CA ASN A 582 -8.55 -13.16 -34.50
C ASN A 582 -8.41 -11.74 -35.13
N SER A 583 -8.17 -10.74 -34.28
CA SER A 583 -8.12 -9.32 -34.63
C SER A 583 -7.32 -8.53 -33.63
N LEU A 584 -6.52 -7.56 -34.08
CA LEU A 584 -5.74 -6.68 -33.22
C LEU A 584 -6.51 -5.40 -32.82
N SER A 585 -7.54 -5.02 -33.57
CA SER A 585 -8.30 -3.78 -33.32
C SER A 585 -9.39 -3.95 -32.25
N GLN A 586 -10.01 -5.12 -32.15
CA GLN A 586 -11.07 -5.36 -31.18
C GLN A 586 -10.54 -5.41 -29.73
N PRO A 587 -9.39 -6.05 -29.42
CA PRO A 587 -8.78 -5.98 -28.11
C PRO A 587 -8.50 -4.55 -27.63
N LEU A 588 -8.04 -3.67 -28.52
CA LEU A 588 -7.84 -2.26 -28.16
C LEU A 588 -9.14 -1.60 -27.70
N ALA A 589 -10.26 -1.86 -28.39
CA ALA A 589 -11.56 -1.34 -27.96
C ALA A 589 -11.99 -1.86 -26.57
N ILE A 590 -11.62 -3.08 -26.22
CA ILE A 590 -11.90 -3.68 -24.92
C ILE A 590 -11.04 -3.02 -23.83
N ILE A 591 -9.73 -2.88 -24.07
CA ILE A 591 -8.78 -2.30 -23.13
C ILE A 591 -9.13 -0.85 -22.79
N PHE A 592 -9.65 -0.08 -23.74
CA PHE A 592 -10.10 1.29 -23.49
C PHE A 592 -11.25 1.42 -22.49
N VAL A 593 -11.95 0.33 -22.17
CA VAL A 593 -12.96 0.33 -21.10
C VAL A 593 -12.32 0.36 -19.69
N ILE A 594 -11.08 -0.12 -19.55
CA ILE A 594 -10.37 -0.14 -18.26
C ILE A 594 -10.13 1.28 -17.73
N PRO A 595 -9.52 2.22 -18.45
CA PRO A 595 -9.40 3.61 -18.00
C PRO A 595 -10.74 4.26 -17.65
N VAL A 596 -11.80 3.95 -18.38
CA VAL A 596 -13.14 4.46 -18.05
C VAL A 596 -13.59 3.95 -16.68
N SER A 597 -13.37 2.67 -16.37
CA SER A 597 -13.71 2.11 -15.06
C SER A 597 -12.90 2.77 -13.94
N TYR A 598 -11.64 3.08 -14.18
CA TYR A 598 -10.79 3.75 -13.19
C TYR A 598 -11.23 5.17 -12.86
N ILE A 599 -11.86 5.90 -13.81
CA ILE A 599 -12.52 7.18 -13.48
C ILE A 599 -13.51 6.98 -12.33
N GLY A 600 -14.28 5.89 -12.36
CA GLY A 600 -15.22 5.54 -11.29
C GLY A 600 -14.55 5.28 -9.95
N VAL A 601 -13.41 4.56 -9.96
CA VAL A 601 -12.63 4.33 -8.73
C VAL A 601 -12.11 5.66 -8.17
N PHE A 602 -11.44 6.46 -8.99
CA PHE A 602 -10.87 7.74 -8.57
C PHE A 602 -11.92 8.68 -7.96
N LEU A 603 -13.07 8.80 -8.63
CA LEU A 603 -14.16 9.62 -8.13
C LEU A 603 -14.77 9.08 -6.84
N THR A 604 -14.91 7.76 -6.70
CA THR A 604 -15.44 7.14 -5.48
C THR A 604 -14.52 7.40 -4.29
N PHE A 605 -13.21 7.18 -4.46
CA PHE A 605 -12.25 7.45 -3.39
C PHE A 605 -12.24 8.94 -3.00
N TYR A 606 -12.27 9.84 -3.97
CA TYR A 606 -12.31 11.28 -3.73
C TYR A 606 -13.59 11.75 -3.04
N LEU A 607 -14.77 11.33 -3.55
CA LEU A 607 -16.07 11.79 -3.05
C LEU A 607 -16.39 11.28 -1.65
N PHE A 608 -15.97 10.05 -1.32
CA PHE A 608 -16.21 9.44 -0.02
C PHE A 608 -15.03 9.61 0.97
N GLY A 609 -13.97 10.33 0.57
CA GLY A 609 -12.81 10.58 1.42
C GLY A 609 -12.12 9.29 1.89
N LEU A 610 -11.98 8.29 1.01
CA LEU A 610 -11.40 6.99 1.35
C LEU A 610 -9.89 7.02 1.17
N ASN A 611 -9.16 6.32 2.05
CA ASN A 611 -7.74 6.10 1.91
C ASN A 611 -7.46 5.02 0.86
N PHE A 612 -6.44 5.24 0.04
CA PHE A 612 -5.98 4.26 -0.93
C PHE A 612 -4.95 3.33 -0.30
N ASP A 613 -5.41 2.16 0.10
CA ASP A 613 -4.64 1.10 0.73
C ASP A 613 -4.44 -0.11 -0.20
N GLN A 614 -3.99 -1.23 0.36
CA GLN A 614 -3.86 -2.50 -0.37
C GLN A 614 -5.19 -2.99 -0.95
N GLY A 615 -6.33 -2.72 -0.28
CA GLY A 615 -7.67 -3.03 -0.79
C GLY A 615 -8.03 -2.17 -2.00
N GLY A 616 -7.67 -0.89 -1.98
CA GLY A 616 -7.79 0.00 -3.13
C GLY A 616 -7.00 -0.51 -4.34
N PHE A 617 -5.75 -0.92 -4.13
CA PHE A 617 -4.93 -1.51 -5.19
C PHE A 617 -5.52 -2.82 -5.72
N ALA A 618 -5.99 -3.70 -4.83
CA ALA A 618 -6.66 -4.93 -5.22
C ALA A 618 -7.92 -4.67 -6.08
N SER A 619 -8.64 -3.56 -5.82
CA SER A 619 -9.78 -3.16 -6.66
C SER A 619 -9.37 -2.83 -8.10
N PHE A 620 -8.21 -2.19 -8.32
CA PHE A 620 -7.68 -1.94 -9.67
C PHE A 620 -7.41 -3.23 -10.43
N VAL A 621 -6.68 -4.16 -9.78
CA VAL A 621 -6.35 -5.45 -10.40
C VAL A 621 -7.61 -6.23 -10.75
N LEU A 622 -8.56 -6.29 -9.81
CA LEU A 622 -9.82 -7.01 -10.00
C LEU A 622 -10.67 -6.40 -11.13
N LEU A 623 -10.75 -5.07 -11.20
CA LEU A 623 -11.50 -4.37 -12.23
C LEU A 623 -10.91 -4.59 -13.63
N CYS A 624 -9.58 -4.69 -13.79
CA CYS A 624 -8.98 -5.03 -15.07
C CYS A 624 -9.58 -6.32 -15.66
N GLY A 625 -9.81 -7.33 -14.82
CA GLY A 625 -10.39 -8.59 -15.25
C GLY A 625 -11.89 -8.52 -15.50
N ILE A 626 -12.64 -7.94 -14.55
CA ILE A 626 -14.12 -8.01 -14.58
C ILE A 626 -14.72 -7.08 -15.63
N THR A 627 -14.20 -5.86 -15.80
CA THR A 627 -14.78 -4.85 -16.69
C THR A 627 -14.72 -5.24 -18.15
N VAL A 628 -13.73 -6.04 -18.55
CA VAL A 628 -13.56 -6.48 -19.94
C VAL A 628 -14.54 -7.59 -20.34
N ASN A 629 -15.06 -8.36 -19.38
CA ASN A 629 -15.92 -9.52 -19.62
C ASN A 629 -17.17 -9.16 -20.44
N ALA A 630 -17.87 -8.10 -20.05
CA ALA A 630 -19.07 -7.64 -20.75
C ALA A 630 -18.77 -7.21 -22.19
N SER A 631 -17.63 -6.57 -22.43
CA SER A 631 -17.16 -6.16 -23.76
C SER A 631 -16.88 -7.37 -24.64
N ILE A 632 -16.24 -8.41 -24.07
CA ILE A 632 -15.96 -9.68 -24.75
C ILE A 632 -17.27 -10.34 -25.18
N TYR A 633 -18.29 -10.39 -24.32
CA TYR A 633 -19.58 -11.01 -24.65
C TYR A 633 -20.31 -10.27 -25.77
N ILE A 634 -20.30 -8.93 -25.78
CA ILE A 634 -20.95 -8.14 -26.84
C ILE A 634 -20.23 -8.32 -28.16
N LEU A 635 -18.90 -8.22 -28.20
CA LEU A 635 -18.12 -8.32 -29.44
C LEU A 635 -18.14 -9.75 -30.02
N ASN A 636 -18.13 -10.79 -29.17
CA ASN A 636 -18.28 -12.16 -29.63
C ASN A 636 -19.64 -12.37 -30.30
N GLU A 637 -20.73 -11.85 -29.73
CA GLU A 637 -22.07 -11.90 -30.32
C GLU A 637 -22.15 -11.07 -31.61
N TYR A 638 -21.52 -9.88 -31.62
CA TYR A 638 -21.42 -9.06 -32.84
C TYR A 638 -20.71 -9.81 -33.96
N ASN A 639 -19.58 -10.44 -33.70
CA ASN A 639 -18.85 -11.23 -34.69
C ASN A 639 -19.66 -12.46 -35.17
N ALA A 640 -20.38 -13.12 -34.27
CA ALA A 640 -21.26 -14.23 -34.64
C ALA A 640 -22.39 -13.79 -35.57
N ILE A 641 -23.01 -12.62 -35.30
CA ILE A 641 -24.05 -12.06 -36.16
C ILE A 641 -23.47 -11.67 -37.54
N ARG A 642 -22.28 -11.07 -37.55
CA ARG A 642 -21.62 -10.68 -38.81
C ARG A 642 -21.24 -11.87 -39.67
N ARG A 643 -20.79 -12.98 -39.07
CA ARG A 643 -20.49 -14.23 -39.80
C ARG A 643 -21.75 -14.87 -40.37
N ASN A 644 -22.85 -14.89 -39.61
CA ASN A 644 -24.11 -15.50 -40.03
C ASN A 644 -24.93 -14.63 -41.00
N SER A 645 -24.71 -13.32 -41.00
CA SER A 645 -25.46 -12.35 -41.82
C SER A 645 -24.52 -11.26 -42.36
N PRO A 646 -23.66 -11.57 -43.36
CA PRO A 646 -22.64 -10.62 -43.86
C PRO A 646 -23.22 -9.35 -44.50
N ARG A 647 -24.44 -9.43 -45.04
CA ARG A 647 -25.13 -8.29 -45.67
C ARG A 647 -25.71 -7.27 -44.69
N LEU A 648 -25.77 -7.61 -43.39
CA LEU A 648 -26.30 -6.69 -42.38
C LEU A 648 -25.31 -5.55 -42.15
N SER A 649 -25.80 -4.28 -42.08
CA SER A 649 -24.94 -3.15 -41.80
C SER A 649 -24.28 -3.32 -40.42
N PRO A 650 -23.02 -2.88 -40.21
CA PRO A 650 -22.29 -3.03 -38.95
C PRO A 650 -23.02 -2.46 -37.74
N LEU A 651 -23.66 -1.31 -37.92
CA LEU A 651 -24.46 -0.66 -36.86
C LEU A 651 -25.69 -1.51 -36.48
N ARG A 652 -26.40 -2.08 -37.45
CA ARG A 652 -27.54 -2.98 -37.17
C ARG A 652 -27.08 -4.27 -36.50
N ALA A 653 -25.95 -4.83 -36.94
CA ALA A 653 -25.36 -6.02 -36.32
C ALA A 653 -24.97 -5.77 -34.87
N TYR A 654 -24.32 -4.63 -34.58
CA TYR A 654 -23.95 -4.23 -33.21
C TYR A 654 -25.19 -4.03 -32.34
N THR A 655 -26.17 -3.26 -32.79
CA THR A 655 -27.43 -3.02 -32.06
C THR A 655 -28.17 -4.32 -31.74
N LYS A 656 -28.13 -5.28 -32.66
CA LYS A 656 -28.72 -6.62 -32.47
C LYS A 656 -27.95 -7.42 -31.42
N ALA A 657 -26.62 -7.39 -31.45
CA ALA A 657 -25.76 -8.04 -30.46
C ALA A 657 -26.00 -7.46 -29.05
N TRP A 658 -26.06 -6.13 -28.98
CA TRP A 658 -26.41 -5.40 -27.78
C TRP A 658 -27.74 -5.83 -27.17
N ASN A 659 -28.80 -5.81 -27.96
CA ASN A 659 -30.14 -6.17 -27.48
C ASN A 659 -30.24 -7.64 -27.00
N VAL A 660 -29.40 -8.52 -27.51
CA VAL A 660 -29.33 -9.93 -27.06
C VAL A 660 -28.57 -10.02 -25.73
N LYS A 661 -27.50 -9.25 -25.55
CA LYS A 661 -26.58 -9.40 -24.43
C LYS A 661 -26.80 -8.42 -23.27
N ILE A 662 -27.59 -7.35 -23.46
CA ILE A 662 -27.76 -6.32 -22.41
C ILE A 662 -28.35 -6.88 -21.13
N ILE A 663 -29.35 -7.78 -21.22
CA ILE A 663 -29.99 -8.34 -20.02
C ILE A 663 -29.02 -9.23 -19.22
N PRO A 664 -28.34 -10.22 -19.82
CA PRO A 664 -27.31 -10.97 -19.10
C PRO A 664 -26.22 -10.08 -18.49
N ILE A 665 -25.70 -9.11 -19.24
CA ILE A 665 -24.64 -8.20 -18.76
C ILE A 665 -25.13 -7.35 -17.60
N PHE A 666 -26.35 -6.80 -17.70
CA PHE A 666 -26.92 -6.03 -16.58
C PHE A 666 -27.10 -6.90 -15.32
N LEU A 667 -27.54 -8.16 -15.51
CA LEU A 667 -27.65 -9.12 -14.43
C LEU A 667 -26.31 -9.37 -13.75
N THR A 668 -25.27 -9.65 -14.53
CA THR A 668 -23.94 -9.95 -13.99
C THR A 668 -23.35 -8.73 -13.28
N VAL A 669 -23.33 -7.55 -13.90
CA VAL A 669 -22.79 -6.34 -13.28
C VAL A 669 -23.54 -5.98 -11.99
N MET A 670 -24.89 -6.03 -12.00
CA MET A 670 -25.68 -5.75 -10.80
C MET A 670 -25.48 -6.81 -9.71
N SER A 671 -25.37 -8.09 -10.09
CA SER A 671 -25.04 -9.19 -9.18
C SER A 671 -23.71 -8.92 -8.48
N THR A 672 -22.70 -8.55 -9.25
CA THR A 672 -21.36 -8.26 -8.70
C THR A 672 -21.38 -7.03 -7.78
N ILE A 673 -22.05 -5.93 -8.19
CA ILE A 673 -22.22 -4.74 -7.33
C ILE A 673 -22.89 -5.12 -6.02
N LEU A 674 -24.03 -5.82 -6.07
CA LEU A 674 -24.78 -6.24 -4.89
C LEU A 674 -23.97 -7.19 -4.00
N GLY A 675 -23.11 -8.01 -4.58
CA GLY A 675 -22.23 -8.91 -3.86
C GLY A 675 -21.13 -8.17 -3.06
N PHE A 676 -20.74 -6.98 -3.49
CA PHE A 676 -19.78 -6.14 -2.73
C PHE A 676 -20.44 -5.28 -1.65
N VAL A 677 -21.75 -5.01 -1.72
CA VAL A 677 -22.46 -4.16 -0.75
C VAL A 677 -22.30 -4.63 0.70
N PRO A 678 -22.34 -5.93 1.05
CA PRO A 678 -22.17 -6.38 2.44
C PRO A 678 -20.80 -6.03 3.05
N PHE A 679 -19.78 -5.82 2.22
CA PHE A 679 -18.45 -5.38 2.69
C PHE A 679 -18.40 -3.89 3.04
N MET A 680 -19.41 -3.12 2.63
CA MET A 680 -19.57 -1.71 2.97
C MET A 680 -20.50 -1.47 4.16
N ILE A 681 -21.16 -2.53 4.68
CA ILE A 681 -22.10 -2.44 5.81
C ILE A 681 -21.33 -2.66 7.12
N GLY A 682 -21.56 -1.80 8.10
CA GLY A 682 -20.91 -1.84 9.43
C GLY A 682 -19.65 -0.97 9.48
N ASP A 683 -18.68 -1.35 10.35
CA ASP A 683 -17.44 -0.59 10.52
C ASP A 683 -16.63 -0.57 9.24
N LYS A 684 -16.02 0.58 8.94
CA LYS A 684 -15.13 0.77 7.80
C LYS A 684 -13.83 -0.01 8.02
N THR A 685 -13.89 -1.33 7.84
CA THR A 685 -12.70 -2.18 8.01
C THR A 685 -11.65 -1.84 6.96
N PRO A 686 -10.39 -1.64 7.35
CA PRO A 686 -9.28 -1.49 6.43
C PRO A 686 -9.26 -2.64 5.42
N PHE A 687 -8.81 -2.40 4.18
CA PHE A 687 -8.79 -3.32 3.06
C PHE A 687 -10.17 -3.63 2.43
N TRP A 688 -11.18 -4.12 3.19
CA TRP A 688 -12.45 -4.61 2.62
C TRP A 688 -13.35 -3.49 2.12
N PHE A 689 -13.43 -2.40 2.89
CA PHE A 689 -14.25 -1.25 2.53
C PHE A 689 -13.71 -0.54 1.28
N PRO A 690 -12.40 -0.19 1.18
CA PRO A 690 -11.81 0.38 -0.02
C PRO A 690 -11.89 -0.54 -1.24
N LEU A 691 -11.68 -1.85 -1.07
CA LEU A 691 -11.83 -2.85 -2.14
C LEU A 691 -13.26 -2.85 -2.71
N ALA A 692 -14.27 -2.91 -1.83
CA ALA A 692 -15.66 -2.93 -2.24
C ALA A 692 -16.10 -1.61 -2.89
N ALA A 693 -15.79 -0.47 -2.25
CA ALA A 693 -16.14 0.84 -2.74
C ALA A 693 -15.49 1.13 -4.11
N GLY A 694 -14.19 0.85 -4.25
CA GLY A 694 -13.46 1.00 -5.50
C GLY A 694 -14.04 0.12 -6.61
N THR A 695 -14.30 -1.15 -6.31
CA THR A 695 -14.87 -2.10 -7.29
C THR A 695 -16.28 -1.68 -7.73
N ILE A 696 -17.15 -1.28 -6.80
CA ILE A 696 -18.51 -0.79 -7.12
C ILE A 696 -18.43 0.46 -8.00
N GLY A 697 -17.63 1.46 -7.61
CA GLY A 697 -17.45 2.69 -8.39
C GLY A 697 -16.93 2.44 -9.80
N GLY A 698 -15.93 1.57 -9.91
CA GLY A 698 -15.37 1.15 -11.21
C GLY A 698 -16.37 0.39 -12.07
N LEU A 699 -17.17 -0.52 -11.50
CA LEU A 699 -18.21 -1.26 -12.23
C LEU A 699 -19.31 -0.34 -12.73
N VAL A 700 -19.78 0.60 -11.94
CA VAL A 700 -20.79 1.60 -12.37
C VAL A 700 -20.28 2.37 -13.58
N MET A 701 -19.04 2.84 -13.52
CA MET A 701 -18.42 3.59 -14.62
C MET A 701 -18.13 2.71 -15.83
N SER A 702 -17.82 1.43 -15.63
CA SER A 702 -17.61 0.47 -16.72
C SER A 702 -18.86 0.27 -17.59
N VAL A 703 -20.05 0.31 -16.97
CA VAL A 703 -21.33 0.27 -17.72
C VAL A 703 -21.42 1.44 -18.69
N ILE A 704 -21.03 2.65 -18.26
CA ILE A 704 -20.98 3.84 -19.12
C ILE A 704 -19.96 3.63 -20.25
N GLY A 705 -18.79 3.07 -19.92
CA GLY A 705 -17.75 2.70 -20.88
C GLY A 705 -18.25 1.75 -21.98
N ILE A 706 -18.93 0.69 -21.58
CA ILE A 706 -19.49 -0.31 -22.49
C ILE A 706 -20.62 0.28 -23.34
N PHE A 707 -21.41 1.16 -22.75
CA PHE A 707 -22.56 1.77 -23.42
C PHE A 707 -22.15 2.82 -24.46
N ILE A 708 -21.16 3.66 -24.15
CA ILE A 708 -20.75 4.82 -24.96
C ILE A 708 -19.51 4.51 -25.79
N TYR A 709 -18.42 4.04 -25.19
CA TYR A 709 -17.12 3.97 -25.85
C TYR A 709 -16.90 2.69 -26.65
N LEU A 710 -17.41 1.54 -26.20
CA LEU A 710 -17.24 0.28 -26.91
C LEU A 710 -17.81 0.33 -28.36
N PRO A 711 -19.03 0.82 -28.62
CA PRO A 711 -19.54 0.92 -29.99
C PRO A 711 -18.75 1.92 -30.85
N VAL A 712 -18.33 3.05 -30.29
CA VAL A 712 -17.53 4.04 -31.00
C VAL A 712 -16.20 3.48 -31.47
N LEU A 713 -15.50 2.74 -30.60
CA LEU A 713 -14.20 2.17 -30.92
C LEU A 713 -14.29 0.95 -31.86
N SER A 714 -15.33 0.11 -31.71
CA SER A 714 -15.47 -1.12 -32.48
C SER A 714 -16.10 -0.96 -33.87
N VAL A 715 -16.98 0.04 -34.05
CA VAL A 715 -17.81 0.14 -35.28
C VAL A 715 -17.54 1.43 -36.07
N SER A 716 -16.95 2.46 -35.48
CA SER A 716 -16.80 3.78 -36.14
C SER A 716 -16.00 3.76 -37.44
N GLY A 717 -14.92 2.98 -37.53
CA GLY A 717 -14.08 2.89 -38.73
C GLY A 717 -14.81 2.28 -39.95
N ILE A 718 -15.76 1.39 -39.67
CA ILE A 718 -16.52 0.71 -40.71
C ILE A 718 -17.73 1.55 -41.15
N ILE A 719 -18.35 2.26 -40.21
CA ILE A 719 -19.46 3.18 -40.50
C ILE A 719 -18.98 4.32 -41.39
N ARG A 720 -17.82 4.90 -41.14
CA ARG A 720 -17.24 6.00 -41.92
C ARG A 720 -16.99 5.54 -43.37
N LYS A 721 -16.41 4.37 -43.59
CA LYS A 721 -16.22 3.80 -44.94
C LYS A 721 -17.53 3.59 -45.66
N GLY A 722 -18.63 3.31 -44.95
CA GLY A 722 -19.98 3.19 -45.52
C GLY A 722 -20.57 4.56 -45.90
N LEU A 723 -20.46 5.54 -45.03
CA LEU A 723 -20.94 6.92 -45.26
C LEU A 723 -20.13 7.62 -46.38
N ASP A 724 -18.83 7.40 -46.45
CA ASP A 724 -17.98 7.91 -47.51
C ASP A 724 -18.30 7.29 -48.87
N ARG A 725 -18.77 6.03 -48.89
CA ARG A 725 -19.28 5.37 -50.11
C ARG A 725 -20.67 5.91 -50.57
N GLU A 726 -21.57 6.13 -49.62
CA GLU A 726 -22.88 6.74 -49.90
C GLU A 726 -22.71 8.16 -50.43
N LYS A 727 -21.86 9.00 -49.84
CA LYS A 727 -21.54 10.32 -50.38
C LYS A 727 -20.95 10.30 -51.77
N LYS A 728 -20.01 9.38 -52.04
CA LYS A 728 -19.45 9.27 -53.40
C LYS A 728 -20.45 8.79 -54.42
N LEU A 729 -21.45 7.99 -54.02
CA LEU A 729 -22.55 7.60 -54.89
C LEU A 729 -23.53 8.74 -55.15
N ASP A 730 -23.83 9.53 -54.13
CA ASP A 730 -24.69 10.75 -54.29
C ASP A 730 -24.00 11.82 -55.14
N GLU A 731 -22.72 12.05 -54.94
CA GLU A 731 -21.90 12.96 -55.75
C GLU A 731 -21.75 12.47 -57.21
N SER A 732 -21.77 11.13 -57.44
CA SER A 732 -21.78 10.57 -58.82
C SER A 732 -23.15 10.65 -59.50
N HIS A 733 -24.24 10.72 -58.73
CA HIS A 733 -25.61 10.90 -59.26
C HIS A 733 -25.99 12.36 -59.47
N GLU A 734 -25.33 13.36 -58.81
CA GLU A 734 -25.50 14.77 -59.05
C GLU A 734 -24.68 15.29 -60.27
N ASN A 735 -23.67 14.52 -60.72
CA ASN A 735 -22.81 14.88 -61.85
C ASN A 735 -23.21 14.15 -63.16
N HIS A 736 -24.35 13.49 -63.21
CA HIS A 736 -25.02 12.93 -64.41
C HIS A 736 -26.42 13.54 -64.49
#